data_288374cf64a965cbd7e51bf616d22814
#
_entry.id   288374cf64a965cbd7e51bf616d22814
#
_cell.length_a   1.000
_cell.length_b   1.000
_cell.length_c   1.000
_cell.angle_alpha   90.00
_cell.angle_beta   90.00
_cell.angle_gamma   90.00
#
_symmetry.space_group_name_H-M   'P 1'
#
loop_
_entity.id
_entity.type
_entity.pdbx_description
1 polymer ?
#
loop_
_entity_poly.entity_id
_entity_poly.type
_entity_poly.pdbx_seq_one_letter_code
_entity_poly.pdbx_strand_id
1 'polypeptide(L)'
;MNRSPWITAALPAVLAVLVSGAFAAAAGANTGGIIAPSDPRNPTVDSGWQAGTCTIDTPTCSVATPSQFFEQAAGHPPAGFTQFIVKHTTTVPGVVEKPEGELKTVRVDLPLGLSVNPGATPRCDLETFEASAASCNPLSQVGTSFVTAADPVLGVIAPQLQAAVYNIKPPVGEPARFGLELLGKEIFLKADVDWAGDFHEGFTIAVPKALELPGLEGIILKNRLVFDGTAGDGTFITTPSTCLGEATPGPSGSIYSTYLLAASYAEEESPGYQFPRDAQPRFESPIPPGTSPKECGTIPYDPSLAVNPGTALTDSPAGAAVDVTVPHILGGGKQDSSDTRTATVSLPVGMGLNPSAATGLQTCTDAQFRQHSGAPGTDCPPASKVGTVTIESPPLPEGSLTGNVYVGQQLSRDPASGQEYRIFVDAESARYGISVRLLGNVSADPRSGQLTTTFTDNPQVPFTSFKLSFDAGPRAVLSSPPVCSSTAGSRLTPWSGNAAATPSAPVVLTSAPGGGPCAKALAERPFAPGFAAKPKGTKAGAFSPLSLRISSSDGQQELKGVDVTLAPGMTGKLAGIPYCPAAALAAAAASAGGEQRASSSCPAKSLVGSAAIAAGTGPAPFRISDGKVFLSGPYHGAPLSLAVVTPATAGPFDLGTVVVRVALFVDPATAQIRAVSDPIPNVFGGAQLGLRSVDVEIDRKNFTLNPTSCGPLATTGVLNGGGADPANPAAFSAFPVSTPFQTSDCGALGFRPKLFTRLYGGKKSTRRSQHPKFRAVLVARDGDANIGRAAVTLPHSQFLDQSHIRTICTRVQLAAHDCPAASIYGYARAQTPLLDDELAGPVYLVSSSHELPDLLADLRGQVDVQLHGVISAAKARIKNVFYPVPDVPVSKFVLTMKGGKRGLLVNSRDLCAKPSFSFMNFKAQNGKQLKKKRLPLRVPACHGKGGKGKRG
;
A
#
# COMPACT_ATOMS: atom_id res chain seq x y z
N MET A 1 19.36 1.48 -53.24
CA MET A 1 20.38 2.48 -53.57
C MET A 1 20.84 3.02 -52.24
N ASN A 2 21.97 2.54 -51.76
CA ASN A 2 23.22 3.27 -51.46
C ASN A 2 23.08 4.30 -50.32
N ARG A 3 23.84 4.35 -49.23
CA ARG A 3 25.09 3.73 -48.76
C ARG A 3 25.29 4.03 -47.29
N SER A 4 25.78 3.11 -46.52
CA SER A 4 26.59 3.35 -45.30
C SER A 4 27.83 4.17 -45.59
N PRO A 5 28.48 4.83 -44.59
CA PRO A 5 29.72 4.26 -44.11
C PRO A 5 29.94 4.25 -42.59
N TRP A 6 30.40 3.17 -42.10
CA TRP A 6 31.45 2.82 -41.18
C TRP A 6 32.48 3.95 -40.92
N ILE A 7 32.68 4.29 -39.60
CA ILE A 7 33.97 4.74 -39.09
C ILE A 7 34.25 3.99 -37.79
N THR A 8 35.26 3.18 -37.85
CA THR A 8 36.06 2.53 -36.83
C THR A 8 36.59 3.49 -35.78
N ALA A 9 36.57 3.09 -34.53
CA ALA A 9 37.52 3.57 -33.53
C ALA A 9 38.03 2.35 -32.75
N ALA A 10 39.22 1.93 -33.08
CA ALA A 10 40.02 0.98 -32.31
C ALA A 10 41.00 1.76 -31.41
N LEU A 11 41.23 1.15 -30.22
CA LEU A 11 42.24 1.41 -29.19
C LEU A 11 41.99 2.55 -28.15
N PRO A 12 42.32 2.27 -26.84
CA PRO A 12 43.57 1.65 -26.43
C PRO A 12 43.43 0.46 -25.48
N ALA A 13 43.97 -0.67 -25.86
CA ALA A 13 44.28 -1.85 -25.03
C ALA A 13 45.81 -1.97 -24.78
N VAL A 14 46.48 -0.90 -24.40
CA VAL A 14 47.94 -0.93 -24.13
C VAL A 14 48.35 -0.20 -22.84
N LEU A 15 47.42 0.26 -22.00
CA LEU A 15 47.80 0.89 -20.72
C LEU A 15 47.37 0.10 -19.46
N ALA A 16 46.98 -1.18 -19.60
CA ALA A 16 46.54 -2.02 -18.48
C ALA A 16 47.56 -3.09 -18.05
N VAL A 17 48.79 -3.06 -18.54
CA VAL A 17 49.83 -4.09 -18.23
C VAL A 17 51.04 -3.54 -17.44
N LEU A 18 51.08 -2.27 -17.11
CA LEU A 18 52.17 -1.68 -16.32
C LEU A 18 51.76 -1.18 -14.92
N VAL A 19 50.53 -1.49 -14.44
CA VAL A 19 50.12 -1.18 -13.04
C VAL A 19 49.96 -2.45 -12.17
N SER A 20 49.97 -3.63 -12.76
CA SER A 20 49.85 -4.90 -12.01
C SER A 20 51.18 -5.46 -11.47
N GLY A 21 52.27 -4.71 -11.57
CA GLY A 21 53.61 -5.12 -11.06
C GLY A 21 54.07 -4.43 -9.78
N ALA A 22 53.27 -3.50 -9.23
CA ALA A 22 53.69 -2.70 -8.07
C ALA A 22 52.85 -2.92 -6.79
N PHE A 23 51.85 -3.80 -6.83
CA PHE A 23 51.04 -4.08 -5.63
C PHE A 23 51.36 -5.42 -4.94
N ALA A 24 52.36 -6.16 -5.41
CA ALA A 24 52.75 -7.42 -4.77
C ALA A 24 53.99 -7.29 -3.81
N ALA A 25 54.45 -6.07 -3.55
CA ALA A 25 55.57 -5.81 -2.65
C ALA A 25 55.27 -4.90 -1.46
N ALA A 26 53.97 -4.64 -1.18
CA ALA A 26 53.59 -3.82 -0.02
C ALA A 26 52.86 -4.60 1.10
N ALA A 27 52.86 -5.91 1.04
CA ALA A 27 52.30 -6.74 2.12
C ALA A 27 53.32 -7.02 3.27
N GLY A 28 54.45 -6.33 3.27
CA GLY A 28 55.50 -6.55 4.27
C GLY A 28 56.01 -5.33 5.01
N ALA A 29 55.42 -4.16 4.88
CA ALA A 29 55.99 -2.95 5.43
C ALA A 29 54.96 -1.95 5.96
N ASN A 30 54.05 -2.41 6.82
CA ASN A 30 53.39 -1.54 7.77
C ASN A 30 53.03 -2.34 9.01
N THR A 31 54.06 -2.80 9.68
CA THR A 31 53.97 -3.18 11.07
C THR A 31 53.69 -1.88 11.83
N GLY A 32 52.42 -1.65 12.19
CA GLY A 32 51.97 -0.45 12.83
C GLY A 32 52.79 -0.14 14.06
N GLY A 33 53.53 0.90 14.01
CA GLY A 33 54.16 1.57 15.11
C GLY A 33 54.86 0.68 16.10
N ILE A 34 54.35 0.64 17.31
CA ILE A 34 55.02 0.19 18.51
C ILE A 34 54.95 -1.33 18.81
N ILE A 35 54.08 -2.10 18.09
CA ILE A 35 53.91 -3.55 18.39
C ILE A 35 54.94 -4.41 17.65
N ALA A 36 55.60 -5.35 18.37
CA ALA A 36 56.52 -6.31 17.80
C ALA A 36 55.79 -7.46 17.05
N PRO A 37 56.36 -8.03 15.98
CA PRO A 37 55.78 -9.19 15.31
C PRO A 37 55.81 -10.47 16.13
N SER A 38 56.80 -10.61 17.03
CA SER A 38 56.92 -11.73 17.96
C SER A 38 57.80 -11.35 19.14
N ASP A 39 57.79 -12.17 20.21
CA ASP A 39 58.74 -12.02 21.33
C ASP A 39 60.16 -12.49 20.90
N PRO A 40 61.14 -11.61 20.83
CA PRO A 40 62.46 -12.01 20.40
C PRO A 40 63.09 -13.06 21.31
N ARG A 41 62.65 -13.26 22.54
CA ARG A 41 63.09 -14.29 23.47
C ARG A 41 62.50 -15.66 23.17
N ASN A 42 61.29 -15.70 22.57
CA ASN A 42 60.56 -16.93 22.27
C ASN A 42 59.76 -16.79 20.97
N PRO A 43 60.42 -16.55 19.82
CA PRO A 43 59.77 -16.16 18.59
C PRO A 43 58.90 -17.25 17.96
N THR A 44 58.98 -18.46 18.42
CA THR A 44 58.19 -19.61 17.93
C THR A 44 56.93 -19.86 18.71
N VAL A 45 56.79 -19.26 19.91
CA VAL A 45 55.68 -19.52 20.84
C VAL A 45 54.83 -18.28 21.07
N ASP A 46 55.43 -17.10 21.12
CA ASP A 46 54.74 -15.84 21.42
C ASP A 46 54.74 -14.94 20.19
N SER A 47 53.60 -14.91 19.45
CA SER A 47 53.37 -13.89 18.45
C SER A 47 53.12 -12.54 19.13
N GLY A 48 53.43 -11.44 18.45
CA GLY A 48 53.37 -10.08 19.01
C GLY A 48 51.97 -9.64 19.41
N TRP A 49 50.94 -10.22 18.79
CA TRP A 49 49.54 -10.07 19.13
C TRP A 49 48.86 -11.42 19.19
N GLN A 50 48.10 -11.67 20.24
CA GLN A 50 47.29 -12.86 20.43
C GLN A 50 46.02 -12.49 21.19
N ALA A 51 44.90 -13.11 20.83
CA ALA A 51 43.63 -12.98 21.55
C ALA A 51 42.76 -14.21 21.31
N GLY A 52 41.86 -14.49 22.23
CA GLY A 52 40.92 -15.60 22.11
C GLY A 52 40.21 -15.93 23.41
N THR A 53 39.36 -16.96 23.36
CA THR A 53 38.65 -17.52 24.53
C THR A 53 39.21 -18.91 24.84
N CYS A 54 39.35 -19.25 26.13
CA CYS A 54 40.04 -20.45 26.61
C CYS A 54 39.10 -21.40 27.35
N THR A 55 39.44 -22.71 27.32
CA THR A 55 38.76 -23.80 28.06
C THR A 55 39.19 -23.89 29.52
N ILE A 56 40.18 -23.08 29.90
CA ILE A 56 40.78 -23.06 31.24
C ILE A 56 40.81 -21.63 31.74
N ASP A 57 40.72 -21.43 33.03
CA ASP A 57 40.81 -20.17 33.75
C ASP A 57 42.22 -19.67 34.01
N THR A 58 43.25 -20.48 33.71
CA THR A 58 44.66 -20.09 33.87
C THR A 58 45.21 -19.40 32.62
N PRO A 59 46.18 -18.44 32.74
CA PRO A 59 46.67 -17.65 31.61
C PRO A 59 47.62 -18.40 30.67
N THR A 60 47.55 -19.71 30.54
CA THR A 60 48.47 -20.55 29.70
C THR A 60 47.97 -20.76 28.26
N CYS A 61 46.70 -20.50 27.99
CA CYS A 61 46.16 -20.58 26.63
C CYS A 61 46.84 -19.63 25.67
N SER A 62 47.36 -20.13 24.56
CA SER A 62 48.07 -19.34 23.55
C SER A 62 48.01 -20.04 22.20
N VAL A 63 48.45 -19.35 21.13
CA VAL A 63 48.51 -19.93 19.78
C VAL A 63 49.41 -21.19 19.73
N ALA A 64 50.34 -21.37 20.69
CA ALA A 64 51.13 -22.56 20.83
C ALA A 64 50.37 -23.75 21.48
N THR A 65 49.22 -23.51 22.09
CA THR A 65 48.37 -24.50 22.75
C THR A 65 46.97 -24.52 22.17
N PRO A 66 46.75 -24.85 20.87
CA PRO A 66 45.48 -24.75 20.19
C PRO A 66 44.31 -25.50 20.87
N SER A 67 44.60 -26.61 21.52
CA SER A 67 43.61 -27.43 22.25
C SER A 67 43.02 -26.76 23.49
N GLN A 68 43.61 -25.64 23.93
CA GLN A 68 43.10 -24.86 25.07
C GLN A 68 42.13 -23.72 24.65
N PHE A 69 41.95 -23.50 23.35
CA PHE A 69 40.94 -22.54 22.90
C PHE A 69 39.55 -23.12 23.08
N PHE A 70 38.61 -22.23 23.41
CA PHE A 70 37.21 -22.56 23.57
C PHE A 70 36.52 -22.50 22.20
N GLU A 71 35.89 -23.60 21.78
CA GLU A 71 35.34 -23.77 20.41
C GLU A 71 33.82 -23.83 20.34
N GLN A 72 33.10 -23.81 21.48
CA GLN A 72 31.67 -23.91 21.47
C GLN A 72 31.02 -22.58 21.07
N ALA A 73 30.23 -22.57 20.03
CA ALA A 73 29.44 -21.42 19.61
C ALA A 73 28.29 -21.14 20.62
N ALA A 74 27.97 -19.86 20.86
CA ALA A 74 27.05 -19.42 21.89
C ALA A 74 27.35 -19.99 23.30
N GLY A 75 28.59 -20.32 23.51
CA GLY A 75 29.03 -20.91 24.77
C GLY A 75 29.62 -19.86 25.73
N HIS A 76 29.92 -20.30 26.94
CA HIS A 76 30.46 -19.46 28.01
C HIS A 76 31.86 -19.95 28.36
N PRO A 77 32.92 -19.36 27.76
CA PRO A 77 34.32 -19.79 28.03
C PRO A 77 34.70 -19.46 29.48
N PRO A 78 35.55 -20.28 30.12
CA PRO A 78 36.09 -19.97 31.45
C PRO A 78 36.95 -18.71 31.50
N ALA A 79 37.59 -18.35 30.39
CA ALA A 79 38.41 -17.13 30.29
C ALA A 79 38.49 -16.61 28.85
N GLY A 80 38.67 -15.28 28.71
CA GLY A 80 39.11 -14.63 27.48
C GLY A 80 40.43 -13.89 27.70
N PHE A 81 41.28 -13.80 26.70
CA PHE A 81 42.53 -13.08 26.83
C PHE A 81 42.87 -12.23 25.62
N THR A 82 43.64 -11.17 25.89
CA THR A 82 44.37 -10.41 24.87
C THR A 82 45.81 -10.25 25.30
N GLN A 83 46.78 -10.38 24.37
CA GLN A 83 48.19 -10.24 24.65
C GLN A 83 48.87 -9.45 23.53
N PHE A 84 49.68 -8.46 23.91
CA PHE A 84 50.52 -7.73 22.97
C PHE A 84 51.96 -7.58 23.49
N ILE A 85 52.92 -7.41 22.57
CA ILE A 85 54.33 -7.23 22.85
C ILE A 85 54.80 -5.93 22.19
N VAL A 86 55.40 -5.04 22.99
CA VAL A 86 55.95 -3.78 22.51
C VAL A 86 57.30 -4.05 21.83
N LYS A 87 57.63 -3.40 20.71
CA LYS A 87 58.92 -3.43 20.08
C LYS A 87 60.00 -3.02 21.06
N HIS A 88 61.07 -3.78 21.15
CA HIS A 88 62.19 -3.50 22.06
C HIS A 88 63.51 -3.89 21.46
N THR A 89 64.56 -3.19 21.84
CA THR A 89 65.95 -3.49 21.45
C THR A 89 66.64 -4.21 22.60
N THR A 90 67.44 -5.26 22.27
CA THR A 90 68.24 -6.00 23.22
C THR A 90 69.63 -5.46 23.12
N THR A 91 70.09 -4.70 24.13
CA THR A 91 71.46 -4.17 24.17
C THR A 91 72.49 -5.22 24.68
N VAL A 92 72.01 -6.12 25.56
CA VAL A 92 72.72 -7.30 25.96
C VAL A 92 71.75 -8.47 26.06
N PRO A 93 71.87 -9.57 25.30
CA PRO A 93 70.83 -10.62 25.28
C PRO A 93 70.53 -11.17 26.69
N GLY A 94 69.27 -11.08 27.10
CA GLY A 94 68.75 -11.51 28.40
C GLY A 94 69.13 -10.64 29.60
N VAL A 95 69.70 -9.44 29.38
CA VAL A 95 70.16 -8.55 30.48
C VAL A 95 69.59 -7.15 30.35
N VAL A 96 69.57 -6.54 29.18
CA VAL A 96 68.98 -5.21 28.95
C VAL A 96 68.04 -5.15 27.75
N GLU A 97 66.79 -4.97 27.99
CA GLU A 97 65.75 -4.81 26.94
C GLU A 97 65.09 -3.44 27.12
N LYS A 98 65.09 -2.60 26.07
CA LYS A 98 64.49 -1.27 26.10
C LYS A 98 63.38 -1.19 25.04
N PRO A 99 62.14 -0.79 25.41
CA PRO A 99 61.09 -0.50 24.46
C PRO A 99 61.52 0.59 23.48
N GLU A 100 61.15 0.44 22.20
CA GLU A 100 61.50 1.40 21.14
C GLU A 100 60.64 2.67 21.23
N GLY A 101 59.49 2.62 21.96
CA GLY A 101 58.60 3.77 22.15
C GLY A 101 57.70 3.60 23.37
N GLU A 102 57.12 4.69 23.79
CA GLU A 102 56.17 4.75 24.90
C GLU A 102 54.75 4.52 24.43
N LEU A 103 54.11 3.47 24.95
CA LEU A 103 52.73 3.12 24.58
C LEU A 103 51.73 4.13 25.17
N LYS A 104 50.86 4.71 24.36
CA LYS A 104 49.86 5.68 24.79
C LYS A 104 48.45 5.15 24.68
N THR A 105 48.06 4.66 23.48
CA THR A 105 46.72 4.16 23.24
C THR A 105 46.76 2.74 22.68
N VAL A 106 45.91 1.89 23.25
CA VAL A 106 45.67 0.53 22.75
C VAL A 106 44.16 0.38 22.50
N ARG A 107 43.82 -0.03 21.31
CA ARG A 107 42.44 -0.36 20.93
C ARG A 107 42.36 -1.83 20.58
N VAL A 108 41.36 -2.52 21.15
CA VAL A 108 41.04 -3.91 20.83
C VAL A 108 39.61 -3.98 20.33
N ASP A 109 39.40 -4.53 19.14
CA ASP A 109 38.09 -4.81 18.56
C ASP A 109 37.84 -6.32 18.62
N LEU A 110 36.72 -6.72 19.24
CA LEU A 110 36.34 -8.10 19.44
C LEU A 110 35.68 -8.68 18.18
N PRO A 111 35.68 -10.02 18.00
CA PRO A 111 34.96 -10.64 16.90
C PRO A 111 33.46 -10.35 16.95
N LEU A 112 32.82 -10.31 15.78
CA LEU A 112 31.35 -10.18 15.67
C LEU A 112 30.67 -11.26 16.48
N GLY A 113 29.67 -10.82 17.31
CA GLY A 113 28.86 -11.70 18.14
C GLY A 113 29.56 -12.23 19.41
N LEU A 114 30.82 -11.91 19.65
CA LEU A 114 31.43 -12.08 20.99
C LEU A 114 30.91 -10.96 21.86
N SER A 115 30.21 -11.29 22.93
CA SER A 115 29.64 -10.30 23.81
C SER A 115 30.19 -10.38 25.23
N VAL A 116 30.31 -9.19 25.86
CA VAL A 116 30.71 -9.02 27.25
C VAL A 116 29.55 -8.47 28.04
N ASN A 117 29.21 -9.14 29.16
CA ASN A 117 28.11 -8.72 30.01
C ASN A 117 28.61 -8.01 31.29
N PRO A 118 28.72 -6.67 31.29
CA PRO A 118 29.11 -5.92 32.50
C PRO A 118 28.01 -5.90 33.59
N GLY A 119 26.81 -6.42 33.30
CA GLY A 119 25.74 -6.63 34.27
C GLY A 119 25.92 -7.89 35.13
N ALA A 120 26.80 -8.81 34.73
CA ALA A 120 27.02 -10.08 35.44
C ALA A 120 27.67 -9.89 36.82
N THR A 121 28.34 -8.75 37.05
CA THR A 121 29.08 -8.48 38.31
C THR A 121 28.68 -7.13 38.92
N PRO A 122 28.83 -6.97 40.23
CA PRO A 122 28.75 -5.65 40.85
C PRO A 122 29.74 -4.66 40.21
N ARG A 123 29.42 -3.39 40.21
CA ARG A 123 30.29 -2.33 39.71
C ARG A 123 30.90 -1.58 40.87
N CYS A 124 32.22 -1.38 40.84
CA CYS A 124 32.93 -0.50 41.81
C CYS A 124 32.65 0.96 41.43
N ASP A 125 32.36 1.83 42.41
CA ASP A 125 32.26 3.28 42.18
C ASP A 125 33.64 3.83 41.83
N LEU A 126 33.69 4.77 40.87
CA LEU A 126 34.91 5.39 40.40
C LEU A 126 35.75 6.02 41.51
N GLU A 127 35.13 6.79 42.44
CA GLU A 127 35.81 7.42 43.59
C GLU A 127 36.44 6.38 44.52
N THR A 128 35.77 5.22 44.73
CA THR A 128 36.32 4.11 45.55
C THR A 128 37.52 3.49 44.88
N PHE A 129 37.46 3.28 43.54
CA PHE A 129 38.56 2.72 42.78
C PHE A 129 39.77 3.68 42.73
N GLU A 130 39.57 4.96 42.48
CA GLU A 130 40.63 5.98 42.46
C GLU A 130 41.27 6.20 43.83
N ALA A 131 40.52 5.99 44.90
CA ALA A 131 41.14 6.00 46.25
C ALA A 131 42.05 4.81 46.50
N SER A 132 41.68 3.62 46.09
CA SER A 132 42.46 2.39 46.05
C SER A 132 41.66 1.28 45.33
N ALA A 133 42.21 0.67 44.31
CA ALA A 133 41.56 -0.46 43.61
C ALA A 133 41.26 -1.64 44.56
N ALA A 134 42.10 -1.86 45.58
CA ALA A 134 41.89 -2.89 46.60
C ALA A 134 40.68 -2.63 47.52
N SER A 135 40.10 -1.42 47.48
CA SER A 135 38.86 -1.07 48.22
C SER A 135 37.57 -1.45 47.48
N CYS A 136 37.67 -1.85 46.19
CA CYS A 136 36.52 -2.34 45.45
C CYS A 136 36.04 -3.67 46.03
N ASN A 137 34.70 -3.90 45.88
CA ASN A 137 34.14 -5.21 46.22
C ASN A 137 34.86 -6.32 45.41
N PRO A 138 35.42 -7.36 46.06
CA PRO A 138 36.08 -8.46 45.34
C PRO A 138 35.25 -9.12 44.25
N LEU A 139 33.89 -9.11 44.41
CA LEU A 139 32.97 -9.64 43.37
C LEU A 139 32.89 -8.74 42.13
N SER A 140 33.48 -7.52 42.16
CA SER A 140 33.55 -6.63 41.00
C SER A 140 34.84 -6.88 40.18
N GLN A 141 35.74 -7.78 40.61
CA GLN A 141 36.89 -8.21 39.84
C GLN A 141 36.37 -9.09 38.67
N VAL A 142 36.81 -8.75 37.46
CA VAL A 142 36.42 -9.42 36.19
C VAL A 142 37.65 -9.98 35.44
N GLY A 143 38.81 -9.90 36.03
CA GLY A 143 40.03 -10.43 35.42
C GLY A 143 41.33 -10.01 36.06
N THR A 144 42.43 -10.30 35.38
CA THR A 144 43.80 -9.97 35.83
C THR A 144 44.67 -9.56 34.66
N SER A 145 45.41 -8.49 34.80
CA SER A 145 46.46 -8.05 33.84
C SER A 145 47.81 -8.49 34.33
N PHE A 146 48.56 -9.14 33.43
CA PHE A 146 49.92 -9.59 33.64
C PHE A 146 50.89 -8.75 32.81
N VAL A 147 51.71 -7.92 33.45
CA VAL A 147 52.61 -6.99 32.75
C VAL A 147 54.05 -7.42 32.94
N THR A 148 54.78 -7.59 31.85
CA THR A 148 56.21 -7.73 31.84
C THR A 148 56.85 -6.37 31.61
N ALA A 149 57.64 -5.91 32.54
CA ALA A 149 58.31 -4.63 32.48
C ALA A 149 59.83 -4.80 32.48
N ALA A 150 60.60 -3.91 31.88
CA ALA A 150 62.02 -3.84 31.89
C ALA A 150 62.45 -2.70 32.77
N ASP A 151 63.55 -2.91 33.51
CA ASP A 151 64.26 -1.85 34.20
C ASP A 151 65.42 -1.39 33.31
N PRO A 152 65.35 -0.21 32.69
CA PRO A 152 66.39 0.23 31.75
C PRO A 152 67.70 0.65 32.44
N VAL A 153 67.73 0.81 33.77
CA VAL A 153 68.91 1.21 34.55
C VAL A 153 69.63 0.00 35.07
N LEU A 154 68.92 -0.99 35.57
CA LEU A 154 69.48 -2.19 36.17
C LEU A 154 69.73 -3.35 35.20
N GLY A 155 69.15 -3.24 33.96
CA GLY A 155 69.25 -4.27 32.95
C GLY A 155 68.55 -5.60 33.27
N VAL A 156 67.74 -5.61 34.36
CA VAL A 156 67.01 -6.82 34.80
C VAL A 156 65.56 -6.67 34.43
N ILE A 157 65.02 -7.73 33.82
CA ILE A 157 63.59 -7.80 33.58
C ILE A 157 62.88 -7.94 34.92
N ALA A 158 62.05 -6.96 35.30
CA ALA A 158 61.25 -7.03 36.49
C ALA A 158 60.41 -8.31 36.55
N PRO A 159 60.13 -8.92 37.72
CA PRO A 159 59.20 -10.03 37.80
C PRO A 159 57.88 -9.61 37.25
N GLN A 160 57.09 -10.50 36.63
CA GLN A 160 55.81 -10.23 36.04
C GLN A 160 54.89 -9.56 37.12
N LEU A 161 54.42 -8.34 36.82
CA LEU A 161 53.50 -7.61 37.66
C LEU A 161 52.08 -8.12 37.38
N GLN A 162 51.28 -8.24 38.45
CA GLN A 162 49.89 -8.64 38.35
C GLN A 162 48.98 -7.52 38.88
N ALA A 163 47.93 -7.19 38.14
CA ALA A 163 46.97 -6.21 38.55
C ALA A 163 45.56 -6.75 38.36
N ALA A 164 44.71 -6.72 39.39
CA ALA A 164 43.34 -7.11 39.31
C ALA A 164 42.57 -6.10 38.42
N VAL A 165 41.67 -6.58 37.58
CA VAL A 165 40.79 -5.78 36.70
C VAL A 165 39.42 -5.76 37.32
N TYR A 166 38.88 -4.57 37.56
CA TYR A 166 37.61 -4.38 38.19
C TYR A 166 36.58 -3.80 37.20
N ASN A 167 35.32 -4.22 37.31
CA ASN A 167 34.18 -3.59 36.66
C ASN A 167 33.84 -2.29 37.35
N ILE A 168 34.01 -1.17 36.64
CA ILE A 168 33.82 0.18 37.18
C ILE A 168 32.48 0.72 36.68
N LYS A 169 31.81 1.51 37.53
CA LYS A 169 30.58 2.22 37.10
C LYS A 169 30.93 3.22 36.00
N PRO A 170 30.42 3.00 34.73
CA PRO A 170 30.82 3.83 33.61
C PRO A 170 30.26 5.26 33.78
N PRO A 171 30.95 6.30 33.29
CA PRO A 171 30.40 7.62 33.14
C PRO A 171 29.29 7.66 32.11
N VAL A 172 28.58 8.79 32.00
CA VAL A 172 27.55 8.99 30.97
C VAL A 172 28.21 8.93 29.59
N GLY A 173 27.60 8.14 28.68
CA GLY A 173 28.07 7.97 27.31
C GLY A 173 29.03 6.77 27.12
N GLU A 174 29.25 5.94 28.13
CA GLU A 174 30.00 4.71 28.01
C GLU A 174 29.15 3.48 28.39
N PRO A 175 29.13 2.41 27.61
CA PRO A 175 28.39 1.19 27.93
C PRO A 175 28.98 0.43 29.09
N ALA A 176 30.34 0.36 29.15
CA ALA A 176 31.06 -0.25 30.25
C ALA A 176 32.45 0.38 30.42
N ARG A 177 32.97 0.29 31.62
CA ARG A 177 34.34 0.69 31.95
C ARG A 177 34.97 -0.34 32.89
N PHE A 178 36.17 -0.74 32.57
CA PHE A 178 36.97 -1.58 33.45
C PHE A 178 38.19 -0.79 33.90
N GLY A 179 38.75 -1.11 35.06
CA GLY A 179 39.92 -0.42 35.63
C GLY A 179 40.89 -1.38 36.28
N LEU A 180 42.17 -1.05 36.22
CA LEU A 180 43.25 -1.73 36.97
C LEU A 180 44.19 -0.70 37.51
N GLU A 181 44.83 -0.99 38.63
CA GLU A 181 45.88 -0.19 39.22
C GLU A 181 47.24 -0.87 38.98
N LEU A 182 48.17 -0.17 38.36
CA LEU A 182 49.50 -0.65 38.07
C LEU A 182 50.52 0.39 38.56
N LEU A 183 51.43 -0.02 39.47
CA LEU A 183 52.44 0.85 40.06
C LEU A 183 51.87 2.18 40.65
N GLY A 184 50.70 2.10 41.28
CA GLY A 184 49.99 3.24 41.87
C GLY A 184 49.35 4.18 40.84
N LYS A 185 49.12 3.73 39.62
CA LYS A 185 48.40 4.49 38.58
C LYS A 185 47.21 3.71 38.08
N GLU A 186 46.11 4.38 37.92
CA GLU A 186 44.87 3.85 37.38
C GLU A 186 44.95 3.80 35.85
N ILE A 187 44.58 2.66 35.30
CA ILE A 187 44.45 2.44 33.87
C ILE A 187 43.03 2.00 33.61
N PHE A 188 42.33 2.74 32.73
CA PHE A 188 40.94 2.46 32.36
C PHE A 188 40.82 1.87 30.98
N LEU A 189 39.96 0.83 30.85
CA LEU A 189 39.51 0.26 29.61
C LEU A 189 38.12 0.79 29.35
N LYS A 190 37.97 1.63 28.36
CA LYS A 190 36.67 2.21 27.96
C LYS A 190 36.08 1.30 26.88
N ALA A 191 34.95 0.66 27.20
CA ALA A 191 34.23 -0.12 26.21
C ALA A 191 33.41 0.80 25.30
N ASP A 192 33.25 0.39 24.05
CA ASP A 192 32.33 0.94 23.08
C ASP A 192 31.84 -0.14 22.11
N VAL A 193 30.86 0.21 21.29
CA VAL A 193 30.29 -0.63 20.24
C VAL A 193 30.32 0.17 18.94
N ASP A 194 30.68 -0.48 17.83
CA ASP A 194 30.68 0.17 16.53
C ASP A 194 29.25 0.27 15.95
N TRP A 195 28.53 1.29 16.34
CA TRP A 195 27.15 1.54 15.88
C TRP A 195 27.05 1.96 14.41
N ALA A 196 28.14 2.46 13.84
CA ALA A 196 28.18 2.89 12.44
C ALA A 196 28.51 1.75 11.46
N GLY A 197 29.10 0.67 11.98
CA GLY A 197 29.56 -0.47 11.22
C GLY A 197 28.78 -1.76 11.47
N ASP A 198 29.44 -2.75 11.99
CA ASP A 198 28.95 -4.12 12.15
C ASP A 198 28.50 -4.47 13.58
N PHE A 199 28.48 -3.51 14.49
CA PHE A 199 28.10 -3.64 15.89
C PHE A 199 29.02 -4.51 16.74
N HIS A 200 30.31 -4.72 16.32
CA HIS A 200 31.26 -5.39 17.19
C HIS A 200 31.56 -4.57 18.44
N GLU A 201 31.85 -5.26 19.53
CA GLU A 201 32.29 -4.66 20.79
C GLU A 201 33.81 -4.43 20.76
N GLY A 202 34.28 -3.40 21.43
CA GLY A 202 35.69 -3.14 21.59
C GLY A 202 35.98 -2.30 22.81
N PHE A 203 37.26 -2.15 23.12
CA PHE A 203 37.70 -1.30 24.23
C PHE A 203 39.00 -0.57 23.91
N THR A 204 39.08 0.66 24.41
CA THR A 204 40.22 1.53 24.28
C THR A 204 40.88 1.72 25.65
N ILE A 205 42.20 1.47 25.70
CA ILE A 205 43.03 1.65 26.89
C ILE A 205 43.89 2.89 26.66
N ALA A 206 43.81 3.85 27.57
CA ALA A 206 44.74 4.97 27.62
C ALA A 206 45.80 4.68 28.69
N VAL A 207 47.05 4.53 28.26
CA VAL A 207 48.18 4.29 29.16
C VAL A 207 48.76 5.63 29.62
N PRO A 208 48.74 5.92 30.93
CA PRO A 208 49.22 7.21 31.44
C PRO A 208 50.75 7.33 31.23
N LYS A 209 51.23 8.51 30.78
CA LYS A 209 52.64 8.83 30.65
C LYS A 209 53.39 8.74 32.00
N ALA A 210 52.70 8.90 33.10
CA ALA A 210 53.22 8.83 34.44
C ALA A 210 53.44 7.41 35.01
N LEU A 211 53.34 6.35 34.20
CA LEU A 211 53.95 5.05 34.53
C LEU A 211 55.46 5.12 34.47
N GLU A 212 56.02 6.25 34.03
CA GLU A 212 57.46 6.52 34.01
C GLU A 212 57.89 7.07 35.35
N LEU A 213 58.67 6.26 36.06
CA LEU A 213 59.52 6.79 37.11
C LEU A 213 60.64 7.60 36.46
N PRO A 214 61.10 8.76 37.02
CA PRO A 214 62.17 9.51 36.42
C PRO A 214 63.41 8.61 36.17
N GLY A 215 63.81 8.45 34.91
CA GLY A 215 64.85 7.56 34.46
C GLY A 215 64.42 6.16 34.01
N LEU A 216 63.19 5.82 34.11
CA LEU A 216 62.60 4.52 33.66
C LEU A 216 61.60 4.73 32.52
N GLU A 217 61.99 5.41 31.44
CA GLU A 217 61.16 5.64 30.29
C GLU A 217 60.86 4.33 29.51
N GLY A 218 59.58 4.06 29.23
CA GLY A 218 59.12 2.95 28.36
C GLY A 218 59.30 1.58 29.01
N ILE A 219 58.70 1.32 30.13
CA ILE A 219 58.90 0.11 30.94
C ILE A 219 58.11 -1.12 30.50
N ILE A 220 56.98 -0.97 29.73
CA ILE A 220 56.11 -2.07 29.35
C ILE A 220 56.67 -2.78 28.12
N LEU A 221 57.05 -4.07 28.24
CA LEU A 221 57.45 -4.93 27.15
C LEU A 221 56.34 -5.81 26.67
N LYS A 222 55.53 -6.34 27.59
CA LYS A 222 54.42 -7.26 27.25
C LYS A 222 53.30 -7.06 28.25
N ASN A 223 52.08 -7.03 27.71
CA ASN A 223 50.87 -7.09 28.53
C ASN A 223 50.04 -8.30 28.09
N ARG A 224 49.58 -9.07 29.06
CA ARG A 224 48.55 -10.09 28.89
C ARG A 224 47.41 -9.78 29.83
N LEU A 225 46.25 -9.46 29.25
CA LEU A 225 45.02 -9.19 29.95
C LEU A 225 44.13 -10.44 29.83
N VAL A 226 43.74 -11.00 30.97
CA VAL A 226 42.82 -12.14 31.06
C VAL A 226 41.53 -11.66 31.74
N PHE A 227 40.42 -11.88 31.08
CA PHE A 227 39.11 -11.70 31.65
C PHE A 227 38.53 -13.05 32.08
N ASP A 228 37.92 -13.08 33.24
CA ASP A 228 37.18 -14.22 33.74
C ASP A 228 35.89 -14.39 32.93
N GLY A 229 35.61 -15.56 32.41
CA GLY A 229 34.42 -15.82 31.57
C GLY A 229 33.15 -15.94 32.40
N THR A 230 33.28 -16.28 33.68
CA THR A 230 32.22 -16.27 34.66
C THR A 230 32.63 -15.39 35.83
N ALA A 231 31.79 -14.50 36.28
CA ALA A 231 32.06 -13.65 37.42
C ALA A 231 30.86 -13.67 38.35
N GLY A 232 31.06 -14.09 39.61
CA GLY A 232 29.99 -14.43 40.51
C GLY A 232 29.18 -15.64 40.02
N ASP A 233 27.83 -15.47 40.03
CA ASP A 233 26.89 -16.50 39.50
C ASP A 233 26.52 -16.24 38.03
N GLY A 234 27.05 -15.20 37.39
CA GLY A 234 26.70 -14.76 36.04
C GLY A 234 27.78 -15.05 34.99
N THR A 235 27.34 -15.22 33.75
CA THR A 235 28.22 -15.30 32.57
C THR A 235 28.71 -13.92 32.17
N PHE A 236 30.04 -13.75 32.08
CA PHE A 236 30.62 -12.47 31.68
C PHE A 236 30.99 -12.42 30.20
N ILE A 237 31.41 -13.57 29.60
CA ILE A 237 31.75 -13.67 28.17
C ILE A 237 30.83 -14.71 27.52
N THR A 238 30.26 -14.35 26.36
CA THR A 238 29.51 -15.28 25.49
C THR A 238 30.16 -15.27 24.09
N THR A 239 30.44 -16.45 23.55
CA THR A 239 31.01 -16.61 22.21
C THR A 239 29.93 -16.40 21.15
N PRO A 240 30.31 -16.04 19.89
CA PRO A 240 29.35 -15.86 18.80
C PRO A 240 28.42 -17.06 18.60
N SER A 241 27.20 -16.81 18.23
CA SER A 241 26.23 -17.85 17.85
C SER A 241 26.38 -18.35 16.39
N THR A 242 27.43 -17.87 15.68
CA THR A 242 27.74 -18.21 14.27
C THR A 242 28.91 -19.15 14.20
N CYS A 243 28.88 -20.15 13.29
CA CYS A 243 30.01 -20.97 12.93
C CYS A 243 30.80 -20.42 11.76
N LEU A 244 32.09 -20.75 11.69
CA LEU A 244 32.95 -20.29 10.60
C LEU A 244 32.47 -20.79 9.24
N GLY A 245 32.37 -19.91 8.26
CA GLY A 245 31.90 -20.20 6.90
C GLY A 245 30.45 -19.82 6.61
N GLU A 246 29.69 -19.50 7.65
CA GLU A 246 28.23 -19.11 7.48
C GLU A 246 28.01 -17.61 7.56
N ALA A 247 28.95 -16.83 8.08
CA ALA A 247 28.84 -15.38 8.18
C ALA A 247 29.53 -14.66 7.01
N THR A 248 29.06 -13.45 6.72
CA THR A 248 29.71 -12.57 5.74
C THR A 248 31.08 -12.17 6.26
N PRO A 249 32.17 -12.32 5.45
CA PRO A 249 33.48 -11.90 5.88
C PRO A 249 33.52 -10.44 6.30
N GLY A 250 34.17 -10.14 7.43
CA GLY A 250 34.48 -8.77 7.81
C GLY A 250 35.42 -8.10 6.78
N PRO A 251 35.75 -6.81 6.95
CA PRO A 251 36.59 -6.05 6.01
C PRO A 251 37.93 -6.67 5.68
N SER A 252 38.48 -7.52 6.59
CA SER A 252 39.75 -8.25 6.41
C SER A 252 39.60 -9.64 5.81
N GLY A 253 38.39 -10.14 5.57
CA GLY A 253 38.16 -11.50 5.08
C GLY A 253 38.13 -12.57 6.17
N SER A 254 38.39 -12.22 7.44
CA SER A 254 38.29 -13.13 8.59
C SER A 254 37.01 -12.85 9.37
N ILE A 255 36.26 -13.90 9.68
CA ILE A 255 34.94 -13.83 10.33
C ILE A 255 35.07 -13.83 11.85
N TYR A 256 36.13 -14.40 12.37
CA TYR A 256 36.35 -14.59 13.81
C TYR A 256 37.77 -14.16 14.19
N SER A 257 38.01 -12.85 14.16
CA SER A 257 39.28 -12.26 14.51
C SER A 257 39.13 -11.13 15.51
N THR A 258 40.07 -11.06 16.44
CA THR A 258 40.26 -9.92 17.34
C THR A 258 41.35 -9.02 16.76
N TYR A 259 41.10 -7.74 16.67
CA TYR A 259 42.00 -6.76 16.08
C TYR A 259 42.66 -5.90 17.15
N LEU A 260 43.94 -5.54 16.92
CA LEU A 260 44.66 -4.60 17.75
C LEU A 260 45.10 -3.39 16.93
N LEU A 261 44.85 -2.20 17.49
CA LEU A 261 45.49 -0.94 17.11
C LEU A 261 46.27 -0.42 18.30
N ALA A 262 47.48 0.04 18.12
CA ALA A 262 48.29 0.63 19.18
C ALA A 262 49.06 1.84 18.66
N ALA A 263 49.15 2.89 19.45
CA ALA A 263 49.90 4.10 19.12
C ALA A 263 50.83 4.50 20.31
N SER A 264 51.98 5.03 19.97
CA SER A 264 52.90 5.64 20.92
C SER A 264 52.58 7.10 21.20
N TYR A 265 53.10 7.67 22.27
CA TYR A 265 53.05 9.09 22.51
C TYR A 265 53.65 9.93 21.37
N ALA A 266 54.77 9.47 20.80
CA ALA A 266 55.42 10.18 19.68
C ALA A 266 54.57 10.18 18.41
N GLU A 267 53.81 9.13 18.15
CA GLU A 267 52.89 9.07 17.00
C GLU A 267 51.68 10.01 17.19
N GLU A 268 50.99 9.96 18.32
CA GLU A 268 49.83 10.76 18.60
C GLU A 268 50.10 12.25 18.82
N GLU A 269 51.31 12.61 19.27
CA GLU A 269 51.75 14.02 19.41
C GLU A 269 52.16 14.62 18.05
N SER A 270 52.26 13.80 16.97
CA SER A 270 52.61 14.26 15.65
C SER A 270 51.52 15.14 15.05
N PRO A 271 51.81 16.27 14.40
CA PRO A 271 50.78 17.15 13.83
C PRO A 271 49.95 16.40 12.77
N GLY A 272 48.62 16.41 12.94
CA GLY A 272 47.67 15.82 12.01
C GLY A 272 47.40 14.32 12.24
N TYR A 273 47.97 13.69 13.24
CA TYR A 273 47.66 12.31 13.61
C TYR A 273 46.21 12.25 14.15
N GLN A 274 45.44 11.29 13.63
CA GLN A 274 44.19 10.88 14.22
C GLN A 274 44.24 9.39 14.47
N PHE A 275 43.95 8.95 15.68
CA PHE A 275 43.90 7.55 16.01
C PHE A 275 42.81 6.88 15.18
N PRO A 276 43.14 5.99 14.23
CA PRO A 276 42.13 5.42 13.34
C PRO A 276 41.33 4.34 14.07
N ARG A 277 40.02 4.54 14.23
CA ARG A 277 39.16 3.51 14.85
C ARG A 277 38.98 2.31 13.92
N ASP A 278 38.80 2.55 12.62
CA ASP A 278 38.39 1.52 11.66
C ASP A 278 39.36 1.38 10.46
N ALA A 279 40.50 2.08 10.49
CA ALA A 279 41.44 2.08 9.35
C ALA A 279 42.56 1.07 9.53
N GLN A 280 43.01 0.47 8.43
CA GLN A 280 44.22 -0.30 8.35
C GLN A 280 45.46 0.61 8.51
N PRO A 281 46.56 0.13 9.12
CA PRO A 281 46.81 -1.26 9.50
C PRO A 281 46.46 -1.55 10.97
N ARG A 282 45.80 -2.68 11.19
CA ARG A 282 45.57 -3.27 12.51
C ARG A 282 46.08 -4.71 12.53
N PHE A 283 46.51 -5.17 13.70
CA PHE A 283 46.99 -6.53 13.86
C PHE A 283 45.78 -7.46 14.03
N GLU A 284 45.70 -8.48 13.23
CA GLU A 284 44.74 -9.55 13.36
C GLU A 284 45.31 -10.69 14.20
N SER A 285 44.57 -11.11 15.21
CA SER A 285 44.99 -12.32 15.96
C SER A 285 44.62 -13.54 15.13
N PRO A 286 45.58 -14.31 14.66
CA PRO A 286 45.30 -15.55 13.96
C PRO A 286 44.64 -16.53 14.94
N ILE A 287 43.45 -16.99 14.62
CA ILE A 287 42.87 -18.14 15.30
C ILE A 287 43.63 -19.38 14.80
N PRO A 288 44.14 -20.25 15.68
CA PRO A 288 44.76 -21.49 15.23
C PRO A 288 43.82 -22.31 14.36
N PRO A 289 44.26 -22.92 13.25
CA PRO A 289 43.42 -23.73 12.41
C PRO A 289 42.62 -24.76 13.21
N GLY A 290 41.27 -24.76 13.05
CA GLY A 290 40.37 -25.69 13.74
C GLY A 290 39.79 -25.22 15.08
N THR A 291 40.14 -24.02 15.57
CA THR A 291 39.66 -23.48 16.88
C THR A 291 38.54 -22.43 16.74
N SER A 292 37.90 -22.38 15.59
CA SER A 292 36.72 -21.50 15.37
C SER A 292 35.48 -22.05 16.08
N PRO A 293 34.46 -21.20 16.35
CA PRO A 293 33.20 -21.64 16.92
C PRO A 293 32.58 -22.81 16.16
N LYS A 294 32.15 -23.83 16.87
CA LYS A 294 31.58 -25.10 16.40
C LYS A 294 30.25 -25.37 17.10
N GLU A 295 29.58 -26.46 16.71
CA GLU A 295 28.34 -26.92 17.32
C GLU A 295 27.15 -25.96 17.17
N CYS A 296 27.09 -25.21 16.09
CA CYS A 296 25.94 -24.31 15.81
C CYS A 296 24.61 -25.07 15.70
N GLY A 297 24.63 -26.30 15.20
CA GLY A 297 23.45 -27.14 15.07
C GLY A 297 22.73 -27.48 16.38
N THR A 298 23.41 -27.36 17.53
CA THR A 298 22.89 -27.63 18.86
C THR A 298 22.44 -26.37 19.62
N ILE A 299 22.72 -25.18 19.07
CA ILE A 299 22.33 -23.92 19.71
C ILE A 299 20.80 -23.83 19.80
N PRO A 300 20.22 -23.64 21.02
CA PRO A 300 18.78 -23.48 21.16
C PRO A 300 18.30 -22.18 20.53
N TYR A 301 17.11 -22.22 19.93
CA TYR A 301 16.45 -21.03 19.43
C TYR A 301 14.93 -21.19 19.51
N ASP A 302 14.33 -20.70 20.58
CA ASP A 302 12.91 -20.82 20.90
C ASP A 302 12.28 -19.45 21.19
N PRO A 303 12.29 -18.53 20.21
CA PRO A 303 11.69 -17.20 20.37
C PRO A 303 10.17 -17.27 20.42
N SER A 304 9.55 -16.29 21.07
CA SER A 304 8.09 -16.13 21.11
C SER A 304 7.64 -14.83 20.48
N LEU A 305 6.35 -14.76 20.13
CA LEU A 305 5.70 -13.57 19.59
C LEU A 305 4.49 -13.21 20.41
N ALA A 306 4.32 -11.93 20.73
CA ALA A 306 3.08 -11.38 21.29
C ALA A 306 2.62 -10.19 20.44
N VAL A 307 1.32 -10.14 20.14
CA VAL A 307 0.70 -9.00 19.42
C VAL A 307 -0.54 -8.55 20.20
N ASN A 308 -0.48 -7.38 20.79
CA ASN A 308 -1.52 -6.83 21.64
C ASN A 308 -2.08 -5.54 21.03
N PRO A 309 -3.29 -5.56 20.43
CA PRO A 309 -3.94 -4.35 19.94
C PRO A 309 -4.29 -3.40 21.11
N GLY A 310 -4.11 -2.11 20.89
CA GLY A 310 -4.44 -1.06 21.86
C GLY A 310 -5.94 -0.77 22.00
N THR A 311 -6.80 -1.63 21.46
CA THR A 311 -8.26 -1.54 21.54
C THR A 311 -8.89 -2.93 21.63
N ALA A 312 -10.05 -3.01 22.28
CA ALA A 312 -10.89 -4.21 22.30
C ALA A 312 -11.92 -4.24 21.16
N LEU A 313 -11.98 -3.17 20.34
CA LEU A 313 -12.96 -2.99 19.27
C LEU A 313 -12.45 -3.58 17.95
N THR A 314 -13.33 -4.25 17.21
CA THR A 314 -13.07 -4.63 15.82
C THR A 314 -13.22 -3.42 14.89
N ASP A 315 -12.63 -3.48 13.68
CA ASP A 315 -12.78 -2.48 12.61
C ASP A 315 -12.68 -1.02 13.11
N SER A 316 -11.65 -0.76 13.92
CA SER A 316 -11.44 0.53 14.60
C SER A 316 -9.98 0.97 14.50
N PRO A 317 -9.68 2.29 14.58
CA PRO A 317 -8.30 2.74 14.68
C PRO A 317 -7.63 2.08 15.89
N ALA A 318 -6.45 1.50 15.70
CA ALA A 318 -5.77 0.75 16.74
C ALA A 318 -4.29 1.10 16.82
N GLY A 319 -3.79 1.36 18.03
CA GLY A 319 -2.40 1.11 18.36
C GLY A 319 -2.17 -0.39 18.48
N ALA A 320 -0.92 -0.82 18.45
CA ALA A 320 -0.57 -2.21 18.67
C ALA A 320 0.82 -2.32 19.29
N ALA A 321 0.99 -3.21 20.26
CA ALA A 321 2.29 -3.62 20.75
C ALA A 321 2.65 -4.98 20.12
N VAL A 322 3.78 -5.03 19.44
CA VAL A 322 4.37 -6.24 18.85
C VAL A 322 5.66 -6.52 19.61
N ASP A 323 5.77 -7.66 20.25
CA ASP A 323 6.90 -8.05 21.07
C ASP A 323 7.45 -9.41 20.63
N VAL A 324 8.74 -9.44 20.30
CA VAL A 324 9.51 -10.64 20.01
C VAL A 324 10.44 -10.87 21.19
N THR A 325 10.30 -12.00 21.87
CA THR A 325 11.17 -12.36 22.97
C THR A 325 12.03 -13.55 22.62
N VAL A 326 13.32 -13.48 23.02
CA VAL A 326 14.30 -14.56 22.87
C VAL A 326 14.78 -14.94 24.28
N PRO A 327 14.57 -16.17 24.73
CA PRO A 327 15.05 -16.59 26.03
C PRO A 327 16.56 -16.80 26.00
N HIS A 328 17.29 -16.16 26.92
CA HIS A 328 18.75 -16.33 27.07
C HIS A 328 19.06 -17.21 28.31
N ILE A 329 20.11 -18.03 28.17
CA ILE A 329 20.59 -18.94 29.23
C ILE A 329 21.86 -18.31 29.83
N LEU A 330 21.70 -17.56 30.88
CA LEU A 330 22.80 -16.81 31.53
C LEU A 330 23.53 -17.64 32.62
N GLY A 331 23.55 -18.97 32.52
CA GLY A 331 24.15 -19.85 33.58
C GLY A 331 24.93 -21.01 33.03
N GLY A 332 26.01 -21.37 33.76
CA GLY A 332 27.14 -22.20 33.38
C GLY A 332 26.90 -23.51 32.65
N GLY A 333 27.75 -23.78 31.66
CA GLY A 333 27.95 -25.07 30.99
C GLY A 333 26.91 -25.43 29.91
N LYS A 334 26.02 -24.51 29.53
CA LYS A 334 25.06 -24.68 28.42
C LYS A 334 25.32 -23.61 27.35
N GLN A 335 24.97 -23.94 26.11
CA GLN A 335 24.93 -22.93 25.03
C GLN A 335 23.79 -21.95 25.30
N ASP A 336 24.02 -20.66 25.06
CA ASP A 336 22.99 -19.64 25.07
C ASP A 336 22.10 -19.74 23.83
N SER A 337 21.02 -18.99 23.78
CA SER A 337 20.16 -18.89 22.61
C SER A 337 20.89 -18.17 21.46
N SER A 338 20.60 -18.56 20.22
CA SER A 338 21.14 -17.85 19.07
C SER A 338 20.57 -16.45 18.97
N ASP A 339 21.40 -15.49 18.55
CA ASP A 339 20.94 -14.17 18.14
C ASP A 339 20.07 -14.25 16.88
N THR A 340 19.17 -13.28 16.72
CA THR A 340 18.22 -13.21 15.59
C THR A 340 18.81 -12.45 14.42
N ARG A 341 19.09 -13.13 13.31
CA ARG A 341 19.61 -12.53 12.06
C ARG A 341 18.52 -11.82 11.27
N THR A 342 17.41 -12.49 11.03
CA THR A 342 16.27 -11.92 10.26
C THR A 342 14.98 -12.12 11.03
N ALA A 343 14.24 -11.05 11.22
CA ALA A 343 12.93 -11.08 11.86
C ALA A 343 11.86 -10.65 10.86
N THR A 344 10.95 -11.57 10.52
CA THR A 344 9.76 -11.28 9.71
C THR A 344 8.53 -11.49 10.57
N VAL A 345 7.70 -10.46 10.70
CA VAL A 345 6.44 -10.50 11.47
C VAL A 345 5.28 -10.13 10.57
N SER A 346 4.28 -11.01 10.49
CA SER A 346 3.03 -10.78 9.76
C SER A 346 1.91 -10.48 10.75
N LEU A 347 1.32 -9.30 10.65
CA LEU A 347 0.15 -8.93 11.42
C LEU A 347 -1.06 -9.77 11.00
N PRO A 348 -2.11 -9.90 11.84
CA PRO A 348 -3.31 -10.66 11.48
C PRO A 348 -3.96 -10.13 10.20
N VAL A 349 -4.57 -11.02 9.41
CA VAL A 349 -5.41 -10.60 8.29
C VAL A 349 -6.52 -9.70 8.80
N GLY A 350 -6.71 -8.55 8.15
CA GLY A 350 -7.65 -7.53 8.58
C GLY A 350 -7.07 -6.47 9.53
N MET A 351 -5.87 -6.69 10.08
CA MET A 351 -5.09 -5.65 10.74
C MET A 351 -4.16 -5.01 9.72
N GLY A 352 -4.56 -3.88 9.19
CA GLY A 352 -3.87 -3.25 8.05
C GLY A 352 -3.67 -1.74 8.24
N LEU A 353 -3.13 -1.10 7.21
CA LEU A 353 -2.96 0.35 7.19
C LEU A 353 -4.31 1.06 7.21
N ASN A 354 -4.43 2.05 8.08
CA ASN A 354 -5.62 2.87 8.21
C ASN A 354 -5.44 4.19 7.44
N PRO A 355 -6.20 4.44 6.37
CA PRO A 355 -6.12 5.69 5.61
C PRO A 355 -6.34 6.96 6.45
N SER A 356 -7.05 6.88 7.57
CA SER A 356 -7.28 8.01 8.48
C SER A 356 -5.98 8.64 8.99
N ALA A 357 -4.90 7.85 9.08
CA ALA A 357 -3.57 8.31 9.50
C ALA A 357 -2.91 9.27 8.50
N ALA A 358 -3.29 9.22 7.24
CA ALA A 358 -2.62 10.00 6.18
C ALA A 358 -2.72 11.52 6.38
N THR A 359 -3.67 11.99 7.17
CA THR A 359 -3.86 13.43 7.41
C THR A 359 -2.78 13.99 8.33
N GLY A 360 -1.85 14.74 7.76
CA GLY A 360 -0.74 15.39 8.49
C GLY A 360 0.48 14.49 8.68
N LEU A 361 0.43 13.22 8.23
CA LEU A 361 1.57 12.31 8.25
C LEU A 361 2.68 12.81 7.32
N GLN A 362 3.92 12.72 7.78
CA GLN A 362 5.14 12.93 7.01
C GLN A 362 5.95 11.64 6.95
N THR A 363 6.97 11.61 6.13
CA THR A 363 7.94 10.51 6.07
C THR A 363 9.33 10.99 6.41
N CYS A 364 10.14 10.09 6.94
CA CYS A 364 11.57 10.29 7.14
C CYS A 364 12.34 9.73 5.94
N THR A 365 13.32 10.46 5.42
CA THR A 365 14.22 9.99 4.37
C THR A 365 15.39 9.21 4.95
N ASP A 366 16.05 8.38 4.14
CA ASP A 366 17.25 7.63 4.57
C ASP A 366 18.36 8.58 5.08
N ALA A 367 18.53 9.74 4.43
CA ALA A 367 19.49 10.77 4.86
C ALA A 367 19.15 11.39 6.21
N GLN A 368 17.87 11.57 6.53
CA GLN A 368 17.42 12.08 7.85
C GLN A 368 17.52 11.01 8.94
N PHE A 369 17.28 9.75 8.58
CA PHE A 369 17.38 8.63 9.51
C PHE A 369 18.82 8.33 9.93
N ARG A 370 19.80 8.53 9.05
CA ARG A 370 21.24 8.37 9.30
C ARG A 370 21.58 6.99 9.89
N GLN A 371 21.10 5.92 9.25
CA GLN A 371 21.19 4.52 9.74
C GLN A 371 22.63 4.15 10.18
N HIS A 372 23.64 4.54 9.42
CA HIS A 372 25.04 4.22 9.68
C HIS A 372 25.83 5.40 10.30
N SER A 373 25.19 6.22 11.09
CA SER A 373 25.84 7.34 11.78
C SER A 373 26.03 7.02 13.26
N GLY A 374 27.25 7.12 13.77
CA GLY A 374 27.53 7.04 15.21
C GLY A 374 27.04 8.26 16.04
N ALA A 375 26.48 9.29 15.37
CA ALA A 375 25.94 10.46 16.07
C ALA A 375 24.56 10.11 16.68
N PRO A 376 24.29 10.59 17.92
CA PRO A 376 22.99 10.36 18.55
C PRO A 376 21.85 11.08 17.81
N GLY A 377 20.65 10.54 17.91
CA GLY A 377 19.41 11.09 17.34
C GLY A 377 19.28 10.98 15.83
N THR A 378 18.09 11.26 15.35
CA THR A 378 17.74 11.34 13.93
C THR A 378 17.19 12.72 13.59
N ASP A 379 17.26 13.09 12.29
CA ASP A 379 16.63 14.32 11.78
C ASP A 379 15.24 14.05 11.19
N CYS A 380 14.60 12.92 11.57
CA CYS A 380 13.26 12.56 11.14
C CYS A 380 12.24 13.61 11.58
N PRO A 381 11.33 14.05 10.68
CA PRO A 381 10.26 14.96 11.06
C PRO A 381 9.40 14.39 12.20
N PRO A 382 9.03 15.18 13.22
CA PRO A 382 8.16 14.69 14.31
C PRO A 382 6.84 14.10 13.82
N ALA A 383 6.28 14.59 12.70
CA ALA A 383 5.05 14.09 12.10
C ALA A 383 5.24 12.76 11.34
N SER A 384 6.46 12.23 11.26
CA SER A 384 6.72 10.88 10.75
C SER A 384 6.76 9.82 11.85
N LYS A 385 6.76 10.22 13.12
CA LYS A 385 6.70 9.30 14.26
C LYS A 385 5.33 8.63 14.32
N VAL A 386 5.34 7.30 14.49
CA VAL A 386 4.12 6.46 14.54
C VAL A 386 4.12 5.50 15.73
N GLY A 387 5.17 5.55 16.55
CA GLY A 387 5.27 4.67 17.71
C GLY A 387 6.57 4.81 18.46
N THR A 388 6.78 3.89 19.40
CA THR A 388 7.98 3.79 20.24
C THR A 388 8.55 2.39 20.18
N VAL A 389 9.82 2.25 20.55
CA VAL A 389 10.55 0.99 20.68
C VAL A 389 11.13 0.87 22.07
N THR A 390 11.15 -0.35 22.61
CA THR A 390 11.92 -0.73 23.81
C THR A 390 12.64 -2.03 23.48
N ILE A 391 13.97 -2.06 23.75
CA ILE A 391 14.80 -3.25 23.56
C ILE A 391 15.39 -3.60 24.94
N GLU A 392 15.17 -4.82 25.37
CA GLU A 392 15.80 -5.35 26.56
C GLU A 392 16.96 -6.24 26.14
N SER A 393 18.16 -6.01 26.71
CA SER A 393 19.38 -6.73 26.38
C SER A 393 20.11 -7.09 27.67
N PRO A 394 20.60 -8.34 27.85
CA PRO A 394 21.24 -8.78 29.07
C PRO A 394 22.44 -7.93 29.54
N PRO A 395 23.26 -7.35 28.65
CA PRO A 395 24.36 -6.45 29.05
C PRO A 395 23.93 -5.11 29.65
N LEU A 396 22.66 -4.73 29.49
CA LEU A 396 22.14 -3.42 29.86
C LEU A 396 21.08 -3.52 30.97
N PRO A 397 20.94 -2.50 31.82
CA PRO A 397 19.82 -2.43 32.76
C PRO A 397 18.47 -2.35 32.02
N GLU A 398 17.45 -3.01 32.58
CA GLU A 398 16.10 -3.00 32.07
C GLU A 398 15.58 -1.57 31.80
N GLY A 399 14.90 -1.38 30.67
CA GLY A 399 14.32 -0.10 30.28
C GLY A 399 15.33 0.95 29.82
N SER A 400 16.63 0.62 29.71
CA SER A 400 17.64 1.61 29.36
C SER A 400 17.75 1.91 27.86
N LEU A 401 17.27 1.03 26.99
CA LEU A 401 17.34 1.20 25.54
C LEU A 401 15.93 1.40 24.96
N THR A 402 15.58 2.66 24.73
CA THR A 402 14.25 3.06 24.27
C THR A 402 14.33 4.06 23.13
N GLY A 403 13.25 4.21 22.36
CA GLY A 403 13.26 5.18 21.28
C GLY A 403 11.96 5.29 20.49
N ASN A 404 12.09 5.63 19.21
CA ASN A 404 10.95 5.97 18.36
C ASN A 404 10.90 5.11 17.10
N VAL A 405 9.68 4.97 16.57
CA VAL A 405 9.40 4.34 15.27
C VAL A 405 8.88 5.41 14.33
N TYR A 406 9.51 5.53 13.15
CA TYR A 406 9.15 6.51 12.14
C TYR A 406 8.71 5.83 10.85
N VAL A 407 7.84 6.48 10.09
CA VAL A 407 7.48 6.07 8.73
C VAL A 407 8.55 6.54 7.75
N GLY A 408 9.10 5.62 6.98
CA GLY A 408 10.10 5.89 5.94
C GLY A 408 9.47 6.40 4.63
N GLN A 409 10.28 7.07 3.81
CA GLN A 409 9.89 7.56 2.49
C GLN A 409 9.51 6.39 1.57
N GLN A 410 8.43 6.57 0.79
CA GLN A 410 8.02 5.64 -0.27
C GLN A 410 9.07 5.62 -1.40
N LEU A 411 9.58 4.42 -1.73
CA LEU A 411 10.53 4.20 -2.83
C LEU A 411 9.91 3.42 -4.00
N SER A 412 8.79 2.75 -3.77
CA SER A 412 8.04 1.96 -4.75
C SER A 412 6.55 2.25 -4.63
N ARG A 413 5.77 1.87 -5.63
CA ARG A 413 4.29 1.81 -5.59
C ARG A 413 3.77 0.37 -5.61
N ASP A 414 4.67 -0.60 -5.50
CA ASP A 414 4.31 -2.00 -5.36
C ASP A 414 4.26 -2.36 -3.88
N PRO A 415 3.07 -2.61 -3.31
CA PRO A 415 2.91 -2.91 -1.89
C PRO A 415 3.61 -4.20 -1.46
N ALA A 416 3.84 -5.12 -2.40
CA ALA A 416 4.54 -6.37 -2.12
C ALA A 416 6.06 -6.20 -2.07
N SER A 417 6.60 -5.09 -2.58
CA SER A 417 8.05 -4.86 -2.68
C SER A 417 8.77 -4.68 -1.34
N GLY A 418 8.03 -4.36 -0.27
CA GLY A 418 8.60 -3.92 1.01
C GLY A 418 9.18 -2.50 0.99
N GLN A 419 9.05 -1.77 -0.13
CA GLN A 419 9.60 -0.42 -0.32
C GLN A 419 8.52 0.66 -0.49
N GLU A 420 7.25 0.26 -0.61
CA GLU A 420 6.14 1.21 -0.58
C GLU A 420 5.95 1.74 0.83
N TYR A 421 6.01 0.85 1.81
CA TYR A 421 5.91 1.16 3.23
C TYR A 421 7.19 0.73 3.92
N ARG A 422 7.79 1.63 4.69
CA ARG A 422 9.02 1.39 5.43
C ARG A 422 8.87 1.95 6.82
N ILE A 423 9.46 1.29 7.81
CA ILE A 423 9.58 1.81 9.16
C ILE A 423 11.05 1.92 9.55
N PHE A 424 11.38 2.98 10.26
CA PHE A 424 12.68 3.23 10.83
C PHE A 424 12.58 3.15 12.34
N VAL A 425 13.39 2.28 12.93
CA VAL A 425 13.47 2.08 14.38
C VAL A 425 14.74 2.71 14.88
N ASP A 426 14.64 3.66 15.80
CA ASP A 426 15.76 4.38 16.42
C ASP A 426 15.66 4.19 17.93
N ALA A 427 16.49 3.29 18.48
CA ALA A 427 16.56 3.01 19.90
C ALA A 427 17.88 3.51 20.48
N GLU A 428 17.85 4.30 21.53
CA GLU A 428 19.02 4.94 22.09
C GLU A 428 19.06 4.84 23.61
N SER A 429 20.27 4.81 24.13
CA SER A 429 20.56 5.03 25.56
C SER A 429 21.67 6.05 25.72
N ALA A 430 21.31 7.31 25.91
CA ALA A 430 22.29 8.39 26.15
C ALA A 430 23.15 8.12 27.39
N ARG A 431 22.61 7.38 28.37
CA ARG A 431 23.35 7.01 29.60
C ARG A 431 24.52 6.09 29.30
N TYR A 432 24.36 5.19 28.36
CA TYR A 432 25.36 4.18 27.98
C TYR A 432 26.00 4.46 26.62
N GLY A 433 25.66 5.55 25.95
CA GLY A 433 26.22 5.90 24.63
C GLY A 433 25.86 4.91 23.53
N ILE A 434 24.69 4.27 23.63
CA ILE A 434 24.24 3.21 22.71
C ILE A 434 23.20 3.77 21.76
N SER A 435 23.32 3.42 20.47
CA SER A 435 22.36 3.76 19.43
C SER A 435 22.16 2.57 18.48
N VAL A 436 20.95 2.08 18.35
CA VAL A 436 20.58 0.98 17.45
C VAL A 436 19.55 1.48 16.45
N ARG A 437 19.92 1.47 15.16
CA ARG A 437 19.04 1.93 14.07
C ARG A 437 18.77 0.81 13.11
N LEU A 438 17.50 0.43 12.99
CA LEU A 438 17.06 -0.68 12.16
C LEU A 438 16.09 -0.20 11.10
N LEU A 439 16.21 -0.75 9.89
CA LEU A 439 15.31 -0.54 8.77
C LEU A 439 14.35 -1.73 8.66
N GLY A 440 13.06 -1.49 8.81
CA GLY A 440 12.01 -2.46 8.58
C GLY A 440 11.33 -2.23 7.22
N ASN A 441 11.44 -3.21 6.33
CA ASN A 441 10.71 -3.24 5.07
C ASN A 441 9.31 -3.81 5.32
N VAL A 442 8.26 -3.06 4.95
CA VAL A 442 6.88 -3.45 5.18
C VAL A 442 6.23 -3.78 3.84
N SER A 443 5.98 -5.05 3.59
CA SER A 443 5.15 -5.50 2.47
C SER A 443 3.69 -5.59 2.89
N ALA A 444 2.79 -5.20 1.99
CA ALA A 444 1.36 -5.33 2.19
C ALA A 444 0.77 -6.20 1.09
N ASP A 445 0.02 -7.24 1.45
CA ASP A 445 -0.62 -8.11 0.48
C ASP A 445 -1.67 -7.32 -0.33
N PRO A 446 -1.60 -7.30 -1.66
CA PRO A 446 -2.47 -6.45 -2.49
C PRO A 446 -3.95 -6.86 -2.47
N ARG A 447 -4.29 -8.04 -1.94
CA ARG A 447 -5.67 -8.55 -1.88
C ARG A 447 -6.29 -8.41 -0.49
N SER A 448 -5.53 -8.73 0.54
CA SER A 448 -6.00 -8.71 1.93
C SER A 448 -5.59 -7.46 2.70
N GLY A 449 -4.55 -6.75 2.26
CA GLY A 449 -3.93 -5.66 2.99
C GLY A 449 -3.14 -6.13 4.22
N GLN A 450 -2.84 -7.43 4.34
CA GLN A 450 -2.05 -7.98 5.44
C GLN A 450 -0.63 -7.43 5.39
N LEU A 451 -0.16 -6.91 6.50
CA LEU A 451 1.18 -6.32 6.63
C LEU A 451 2.18 -7.37 7.10
N THR A 452 3.33 -7.40 6.45
CA THR A 452 4.48 -8.20 6.85
C THR A 452 5.71 -7.30 6.91
N THR A 453 6.28 -7.15 8.10
CA THR A 453 7.50 -6.36 8.33
C THR A 453 8.70 -7.28 8.42
N THR A 454 9.77 -6.94 7.72
CA THR A 454 11.02 -7.71 7.74
C THR A 454 12.20 -6.80 8.10
N PHE A 455 12.92 -7.20 9.13
CA PHE A 455 14.23 -6.67 9.49
C PHE A 455 15.28 -7.70 9.10
N THR A 456 16.20 -7.32 8.22
CA THR A 456 17.28 -8.19 7.72
C THR A 456 18.60 -7.79 8.32
N ASP A 457 19.50 -8.78 8.49
CA ASP A 457 20.85 -8.58 8.96
C ASP A 457 20.93 -7.76 10.25
N ASN A 458 20.05 -8.14 11.21
CA ASN A 458 20.09 -7.55 12.54
C ASN A 458 21.45 -7.76 13.19
N PRO A 459 21.89 -6.84 14.06
CA PRO A 459 23.13 -7.00 14.80
C PRO A 459 23.20 -8.34 15.54
N GLN A 460 24.38 -8.97 15.54
CA GLN A 460 24.63 -10.17 16.32
C GLN A 460 24.93 -9.79 17.78
N VAL A 461 23.92 -9.29 18.47
CA VAL A 461 23.94 -8.91 19.88
C VAL A 461 22.72 -9.48 20.59
N PRO A 462 22.86 -9.96 21.84
CA PRO A 462 21.76 -10.58 22.55
C PRO A 462 20.68 -9.57 22.93
N PHE A 463 19.40 -9.93 22.70
CA PHE A 463 18.25 -9.23 23.25
C PHE A 463 17.21 -10.22 23.81
N THR A 464 16.62 -9.90 24.95
CA THR A 464 15.56 -10.69 25.58
C THR A 464 14.18 -10.28 25.11
N SER A 465 13.94 -9.01 24.78
CA SER A 465 12.68 -8.47 24.25
C SER A 465 12.98 -7.36 23.24
N PHE A 466 12.26 -7.41 22.11
CA PHE A 466 12.21 -6.34 21.12
C PHE A 466 10.76 -5.96 20.90
N LYS A 467 10.35 -4.85 21.50
CA LYS A 467 8.97 -4.39 21.55
C LYS A 467 8.76 -3.11 20.76
N LEU A 468 7.93 -3.20 19.70
CA LEU A 468 7.41 -2.04 18.97
C LEU A 468 6.00 -1.72 19.46
N SER A 469 5.75 -0.47 19.80
CA SER A 469 4.44 0.01 20.25
C SER A 469 3.96 1.12 19.32
N PHE A 470 3.00 0.81 18.45
CA PHE A 470 2.39 1.78 17.55
C PHE A 470 1.36 2.64 18.28
N ASP A 471 1.36 3.95 17.96
CA ASP A 471 0.52 4.93 18.63
C ASP A 471 -0.97 4.68 18.39
N ALA A 472 -1.76 4.78 19.46
CA ALA A 472 -3.23 4.72 19.41
C ALA A 472 -3.84 6.10 19.09
N GLY A 473 -5.16 6.12 18.88
CA GLY A 473 -5.93 7.35 18.69
C GLY A 473 -6.74 7.34 17.40
N PRO A 474 -7.52 8.42 17.15
CA PRO A 474 -8.45 8.48 16.02
C PRO A 474 -7.79 8.43 14.62
N ARG A 475 -6.48 8.64 14.58
CA ARG A 475 -5.62 8.57 13.40
C ARG A 475 -4.50 7.56 13.57
N ALA A 476 -4.72 6.50 14.35
CA ALA A 476 -3.77 5.41 14.46
C ALA A 476 -3.43 4.86 13.07
N VAL A 477 -2.15 4.49 12.86
CA VAL A 477 -1.67 4.01 11.55
C VAL A 477 -2.21 2.63 11.19
N LEU A 478 -2.68 1.87 12.18
CA LEU A 478 -3.29 0.57 12.00
C LEU A 478 -4.79 0.62 12.28
N SER A 479 -5.53 -0.29 11.67
CA SER A 479 -6.90 -0.66 12.05
C SER A 479 -6.90 -2.05 12.66
N SER A 480 -7.76 -2.27 13.66
CA SER A 480 -7.98 -3.59 14.26
C SER A 480 -8.70 -4.52 13.28
N PRO A 481 -8.52 -5.86 13.41
CA PRO A 481 -9.23 -6.84 12.60
C PRO A 481 -10.75 -6.66 12.63
N PRO A 482 -11.47 -7.00 11.53
CA PRO A 482 -12.91 -6.85 11.45
C PRO A 482 -13.69 -7.94 12.19
N VAL A 483 -13.00 -8.96 12.72
CA VAL A 483 -13.58 -10.13 13.42
C VAL A 483 -12.95 -10.33 14.80
N CYS A 484 -13.64 -11.07 15.68
CA CYS A 484 -13.24 -11.25 17.09
C CYS A 484 -11.89 -11.92 17.29
N SER A 485 -11.51 -12.84 16.42
CA SER A 485 -10.30 -13.65 16.58
C SER A 485 -9.53 -13.74 15.27
N SER A 486 -8.24 -13.54 15.38
CA SER A 486 -7.28 -13.64 14.27
C SER A 486 -5.92 -14.05 14.82
N THR A 487 -4.96 -14.34 13.96
CA THR A 487 -3.63 -14.81 14.36
C THR A 487 -2.55 -14.02 13.64
N ALA A 488 -1.59 -13.52 14.41
CA ALA A 488 -0.33 -13.01 13.89
C ALA A 488 0.67 -14.14 13.75
N GLY A 489 1.57 -14.06 12.79
CA GLY A 489 2.63 -15.04 12.59
C GLY A 489 4.00 -14.38 12.49
N SER A 490 5.05 -15.16 12.71
CA SER A 490 6.41 -14.69 12.44
C SER A 490 7.28 -15.78 11.85
N ARG A 491 8.39 -15.36 11.25
CA ARG A 491 9.48 -16.22 10.83
C ARG A 491 10.77 -15.56 11.29
N LEU A 492 11.41 -16.16 12.27
CA LEU A 492 12.63 -15.66 12.90
C LEU A 492 13.78 -16.58 12.53
N THR A 493 14.81 -16.04 11.87
CA THR A 493 15.96 -16.80 11.39
C THR A 493 17.15 -16.48 12.29
N PRO A 494 17.77 -17.49 12.91
CA PRO A 494 18.89 -17.30 13.81
C PRO A 494 20.20 -17.08 13.04
N TRP A 495 21.22 -16.49 13.70
CA TRP A 495 22.58 -16.41 13.21
C TRP A 495 23.29 -17.76 13.16
N SER A 496 22.85 -18.72 13.97
CA SER A 496 23.42 -20.08 14.00
C SER A 496 23.27 -20.87 12.70
N GLY A 497 22.44 -20.39 11.74
CA GLY A 497 22.12 -21.14 10.53
C GLY A 497 21.10 -22.25 10.73
N ASN A 498 20.60 -22.47 11.95
CA ASN A 498 19.53 -23.42 12.24
C ASN A 498 18.23 -23.05 11.57
N ALA A 499 17.27 -23.98 11.55
CA ALA A 499 15.94 -23.74 11.00
C ALA A 499 15.28 -22.53 11.66
N ALA A 500 14.61 -21.71 10.84
CA ALA A 500 13.87 -20.56 11.35
C ALA A 500 12.73 -21.01 12.27
N ALA A 501 12.57 -20.34 13.40
CA ALA A 501 11.40 -20.48 14.26
C ALA A 501 10.22 -19.72 13.68
N THR A 502 8.99 -20.27 13.88
CA THR A 502 7.75 -19.67 13.36
C THR A 502 6.69 -19.50 14.45
N PRO A 503 6.98 -18.74 15.52
CA PRO A 503 6.00 -18.51 16.56
C PRO A 503 4.81 -17.70 16.04
N SER A 504 3.63 -17.96 16.62
CA SER A 504 2.39 -17.26 16.31
C SER A 504 1.72 -16.72 17.57
N ALA A 505 0.95 -15.66 17.44
CA ALA A 505 0.24 -15.01 18.53
C ALA A 505 -1.25 -14.88 18.20
N PRO A 506 -2.18 -15.34 19.08
CA PRO A 506 -3.58 -15.06 18.92
C PRO A 506 -3.86 -13.58 19.22
N VAL A 507 -4.73 -12.96 18.40
CA VAL A 507 -5.25 -11.62 18.60
C VAL A 507 -6.75 -11.71 18.82
N VAL A 508 -7.21 -11.35 20.01
CA VAL A 508 -8.61 -11.48 20.43
C VAL A 508 -9.19 -10.11 20.73
N LEU A 509 -10.31 -9.79 20.08
CA LEU A 509 -11.11 -8.61 20.30
C LEU A 509 -12.47 -9.02 20.86
N THR A 510 -13.11 -8.15 21.63
CA THR A 510 -14.33 -8.54 22.37
C THR A 510 -15.59 -7.81 21.94
N SER A 511 -15.43 -6.64 21.27
CA SER A 511 -16.55 -5.76 21.00
C SER A 511 -16.54 -5.23 19.56
N ALA A 512 -17.71 -4.97 19.01
CA ALA A 512 -17.88 -4.23 17.77
C ALA A 512 -17.89 -2.72 18.02
N PRO A 513 -17.61 -1.87 17.01
CA PRO A 513 -17.85 -0.44 17.09
C PRO A 513 -19.31 -0.15 17.50
N GLY A 514 -19.51 0.74 18.47
CA GLY A 514 -20.83 1.03 19.03
C GLY A 514 -21.25 0.17 20.23
N GLY A 515 -20.39 -0.76 20.69
CA GLY A 515 -20.55 -1.45 21.98
C GLY A 515 -21.31 -2.78 21.94
N GLY A 516 -21.58 -3.34 20.76
CA GLY A 516 -22.16 -4.67 20.62
C GLY A 516 -21.07 -5.77 20.63
N PRO A 517 -21.45 -7.08 20.62
CA PRO A 517 -20.52 -8.17 20.47
C PRO A 517 -19.86 -8.13 19.10
N CYS A 518 -18.59 -8.50 19.02
CA CYS A 518 -17.87 -8.56 17.77
C CYS A 518 -18.38 -9.73 16.89
N ALA A 519 -18.26 -9.58 15.57
CA ALA A 519 -18.57 -10.65 14.62
C ALA A 519 -17.48 -11.74 14.66
N LYS A 520 -17.86 -13.00 14.60
CA LYS A 520 -16.93 -14.14 14.55
C LYS A 520 -16.45 -14.41 13.13
N ALA A 521 -17.25 -14.02 12.12
CA ALA A 521 -16.94 -14.17 10.71
C ALA A 521 -17.34 -12.91 9.93
N LEU A 522 -16.76 -12.69 8.75
CA LEU A 522 -17.05 -11.53 7.91
C LEU A 522 -18.53 -11.40 7.53
N ALA A 523 -19.21 -12.54 7.28
CA ALA A 523 -20.62 -12.58 6.94
C ALA A 523 -21.57 -12.12 8.06
N GLU A 524 -21.13 -12.23 9.33
CA GLU A 524 -21.94 -11.82 10.48
C GLU A 524 -21.90 -10.31 10.72
N ARG A 525 -21.02 -9.59 10.05
CA ARG A 525 -20.97 -8.12 10.13
C ARG A 525 -22.25 -7.53 9.53
N PRO A 526 -22.88 -6.53 10.16
CA PRO A 526 -24.07 -5.89 9.61
C PRO A 526 -23.75 -5.20 8.28
N PHE A 527 -24.77 -5.10 7.40
CA PHE A 527 -24.69 -4.28 6.19
C PHE A 527 -25.97 -3.48 6.03
N ALA A 528 -25.93 -2.24 6.46
CA ALA A 528 -27.05 -1.31 6.43
C ALA A 528 -26.57 0.09 6.03
N PRO A 529 -26.04 0.26 4.81
CA PRO A 529 -25.51 1.54 4.36
C PRO A 529 -26.60 2.59 4.18
N GLY A 530 -26.28 3.84 4.50
CA GLY A 530 -27.11 4.98 4.14
C GLY A 530 -27.07 5.23 2.63
N PHE A 531 -28.23 5.55 2.03
CA PHE A 531 -28.35 5.83 0.61
C PHE A 531 -29.20 7.05 0.33
N ALA A 532 -28.73 7.96 -0.51
CA ALA A 532 -29.47 9.08 -1.04
C ALA A 532 -29.09 9.33 -2.50
N ALA A 533 -30.08 9.35 -3.39
CA ALA A 533 -29.86 9.64 -4.81
C ALA A 533 -31.02 10.52 -5.35
N LYS A 534 -30.75 11.82 -5.47
CA LYS A 534 -31.78 12.82 -5.87
C LYS A 534 -31.14 14.01 -6.60
N PRO A 535 -31.84 14.65 -7.51
CA PRO A 535 -31.43 15.92 -8.09
C PRO A 535 -31.42 17.04 -7.04
N LYS A 536 -30.50 18.00 -7.18
CA LYS A 536 -30.46 19.19 -6.30
C LYS A 536 -31.66 20.10 -6.49
N GLY A 537 -32.15 20.25 -7.72
CA GLY A 537 -33.38 21.02 -8.04
C GLY A 537 -34.53 20.09 -8.42
N THR A 538 -35.71 20.38 -7.96
CA THR A 538 -36.93 19.56 -8.16
C THR A 538 -37.81 19.99 -9.33
N LYS A 539 -37.50 21.12 -10.00
CA LYS A 539 -38.34 21.67 -11.08
C LYS A 539 -38.50 20.69 -12.25
N ALA A 540 -39.72 20.38 -12.61
CA ALA A 540 -40.05 19.46 -13.70
C ALA A 540 -39.51 19.95 -15.05
N GLY A 541 -38.95 19.04 -15.85
CA GLY A 541 -38.39 19.31 -17.16
C GLY A 541 -37.16 20.25 -17.16
N ALA A 542 -36.58 20.53 -15.99
CA ALA A 542 -35.37 21.35 -15.86
C ALA A 542 -34.13 20.51 -15.74
N PHE A 543 -33.04 21.05 -16.23
CA PHE A 543 -31.70 20.46 -15.95
C PHE A 543 -31.31 20.77 -14.51
N SER A 544 -30.82 19.74 -13.80
CA SER A 544 -30.37 19.83 -12.40
C SER A 544 -29.23 18.86 -12.13
N PRO A 545 -28.19 19.24 -11.35
CA PRO A 545 -27.22 18.29 -10.87
C PRO A 545 -27.88 17.13 -10.13
N LEU A 546 -27.36 15.91 -10.34
CA LEU A 546 -27.76 14.69 -9.62
C LEU A 546 -26.70 14.37 -8.57
N SER A 547 -27.08 14.27 -7.31
CA SER A 547 -26.24 13.86 -6.20
C SER A 547 -26.60 12.44 -5.79
N LEU A 548 -25.57 11.57 -5.70
CA LEU A 548 -25.67 10.24 -5.13
C LEU A 548 -24.70 10.16 -3.95
N ARG A 549 -25.19 9.76 -2.79
CA ARG A 549 -24.40 9.56 -1.59
C ARG A 549 -24.67 8.19 -1.00
N ILE A 550 -23.60 7.47 -0.74
CA ILE A 550 -23.60 6.22 0.02
C ILE A 550 -22.75 6.45 1.26
N SER A 551 -23.20 6.01 2.43
CA SER A 551 -22.44 6.13 3.67
C SER A 551 -22.47 4.83 4.45
N SER A 552 -21.37 4.50 5.12
CA SER A 552 -21.22 3.34 5.99
C SER A 552 -20.60 3.77 7.31
N SER A 553 -20.84 3.03 8.38
CA SER A 553 -20.19 3.21 9.68
C SER A 553 -19.17 2.09 9.94
N ASP A 554 -18.29 2.32 10.92
CA ASP A 554 -17.37 1.30 11.40
C ASP A 554 -18.12 0.02 11.80
N GLY A 555 -17.51 -1.13 11.62
CA GLY A 555 -18.10 -2.43 11.93
C GLY A 555 -19.04 -3.00 10.87
N GLN A 556 -19.41 -2.24 9.84
CA GLN A 556 -20.21 -2.74 8.73
C GLN A 556 -19.33 -3.46 7.69
N GLN A 557 -19.98 -4.33 6.89
CA GLN A 557 -19.33 -4.93 5.73
C GLN A 557 -18.90 -3.85 4.74
N GLU A 558 -17.82 -4.13 4.01
CA GLU A 558 -17.30 -3.23 2.97
C GLU A 558 -18.27 -3.11 1.80
N LEU A 559 -18.46 -1.89 1.28
CA LEU A 559 -19.24 -1.65 0.05
C LEU A 559 -18.49 -2.23 -1.15
N LYS A 560 -19.12 -3.20 -1.83
CA LYS A 560 -18.53 -3.91 -2.98
C LYS A 560 -19.20 -3.61 -4.31
N GLY A 561 -20.45 -3.13 -4.32
CA GLY A 561 -21.13 -2.86 -5.57
C GLY A 561 -22.37 -1.99 -5.41
N VAL A 562 -22.73 -1.33 -6.50
CA VAL A 562 -23.89 -0.44 -6.62
C VAL A 562 -24.70 -0.85 -7.85
N ASP A 563 -25.96 -1.18 -7.67
CA ASP A 563 -26.92 -1.45 -8.73
C ASP A 563 -28.18 -0.60 -8.49
N VAL A 564 -28.26 0.51 -9.18
CA VAL A 564 -29.28 1.55 -8.92
C VAL A 564 -30.03 1.90 -10.18
N THR A 565 -31.37 1.90 -10.09
CA THR A 565 -32.28 2.35 -11.16
C THR A 565 -32.80 3.74 -10.82
N LEU A 566 -32.51 4.70 -11.67
CA LEU A 566 -32.95 6.09 -11.51
C LEU A 566 -34.45 6.20 -11.58
N ALA A 567 -34.99 7.26 -10.97
CA ALA A 567 -36.42 7.59 -11.04
C ALA A 567 -36.90 7.65 -12.50
N PRO A 568 -38.11 7.14 -12.82
CA PRO A 568 -38.67 7.18 -14.16
C PRO A 568 -38.67 8.58 -14.76
N GLY A 569 -38.21 8.74 -15.99
CA GLY A 569 -38.09 10.01 -16.69
C GLY A 569 -36.86 10.87 -16.32
N MET A 570 -36.04 10.46 -15.37
CA MET A 570 -34.77 11.09 -15.14
C MET A 570 -33.77 10.60 -16.21
N THR A 571 -33.17 11.54 -16.97
CA THR A 571 -32.36 11.23 -18.15
C THR A 571 -31.11 12.10 -18.22
N GLY A 572 -30.18 11.71 -19.09
CA GLY A 572 -28.94 12.45 -19.38
C GLY A 572 -28.90 12.96 -20.82
N LYS A 573 -28.39 14.17 -21.03
CA LYS A 573 -28.13 14.71 -22.37
C LYS A 573 -26.73 14.28 -22.83
N LEU A 574 -26.66 13.40 -23.81
CA LEU A 574 -25.41 12.88 -24.39
C LEU A 574 -24.92 13.76 -25.55
N ALA A 575 -25.84 14.49 -26.21
CA ALA A 575 -25.55 15.30 -27.38
C ALA A 575 -24.40 16.29 -27.17
N GLY A 576 -23.37 16.19 -28.01
CA GLY A 576 -22.16 17.03 -27.97
C GLY A 576 -21.14 16.67 -26.90
N ILE A 577 -21.24 15.48 -26.25
CA ILE A 577 -20.30 15.02 -25.23
C ILE A 577 -19.54 13.81 -25.77
N PRO A 578 -18.22 13.94 -26.02
CA PRO A 578 -17.40 12.80 -26.44
C PRO A 578 -17.22 11.81 -25.29
N TYR A 579 -17.00 10.55 -25.62
CA TYR A 579 -16.70 9.52 -24.64
C TYR A 579 -15.22 9.55 -24.25
N CYS A 580 -14.90 9.24 -23.00
CA CYS A 580 -13.54 8.86 -22.63
C CYS A 580 -13.25 7.46 -23.20
N PRO A 581 -12.20 7.29 -24.04
CA PRO A 581 -11.87 6.01 -24.64
C PRO A 581 -11.42 4.98 -23.60
N ALA A 582 -11.66 3.69 -23.83
CA ALA A 582 -11.22 2.62 -22.95
C ALA A 582 -9.70 2.62 -22.72
N ALA A 583 -8.91 2.93 -23.78
CA ALA A 583 -7.46 3.04 -23.66
C ALA A 583 -7.02 4.17 -22.69
N ALA A 584 -7.74 5.30 -22.67
CA ALA A 584 -7.46 6.39 -21.74
C ALA A 584 -7.82 6.02 -20.29
N LEU A 585 -8.86 5.21 -20.08
CA LEU A 585 -9.20 4.68 -18.75
C LEU A 585 -8.17 3.66 -18.26
N ALA A 586 -7.66 2.80 -19.15
CA ALA A 586 -6.57 1.89 -18.83
C ALA A 586 -5.27 2.64 -18.47
N ALA A 587 -4.95 3.70 -19.23
CA ALA A 587 -3.82 4.57 -18.91
C ALA A 587 -3.99 5.27 -17.55
N ALA A 588 -5.21 5.74 -17.24
CA ALA A 588 -5.52 6.32 -15.94
C ALA A 588 -5.30 5.31 -14.80
N ALA A 589 -5.76 4.06 -14.96
CA ALA A 589 -5.59 3.02 -13.94
C ALA A 589 -4.11 2.64 -13.69
N ALA A 590 -3.26 2.79 -14.71
CA ALA A 590 -1.82 2.51 -14.61
C ALA A 590 -0.99 3.71 -14.10
N SER A 591 -1.57 4.92 -14.07
CA SER A 591 -0.86 6.14 -13.71
C SER A 591 -0.74 6.35 -12.19
N ALA A 592 0.28 7.09 -11.78
CA ALA A 592 0.36 7.62 -10.43
C ALA A 592 -0.82 8.54 -10.13
N GLY A 593 -1.25 8.58 -8.87
CA GLY A 593 -2.33 9.48 -8.44
C GLY A 593 -1.96 10.95 -8.64
N GLY A 594 -0.72 11.33 -8.32
CA GLY A 594 -0.20 12.67 -8.55
C GLY A 594 -0.20 13.07 -10.03
N GLU A 595 0.19 12.18 -10.93
CA GLU A 595 0.17 12.42 -12.38
C GLU A 595 -1.25 12.62 -12.90
N GLN A 596 -2.19 11.75 -12.47
CA GLN A 596 -3.60 11.84 -12.86
C GLN A 596 -4.29 13.09 -12.31
N ARG A 597 -3.85 13.56 -11.14
CA ARG A 597 -4.29 14.84 -10.56
C ARG A 597 -3.82 16.01 -11.40
N ALA A 598 -2.54 16.02 -11.78
CA ALA A 598 -1.93 17.07 -12.59
C ALA A 598 -2.48 17.08 -14.03
N SER A 599 -2.63 15.90 -14.65
CA SER A 599 -3.09 15.77 -16.03
C SER A 599 -4.00 14.54 -16.18
N SER A 600 -5.29 14.77 -16.38
CA SER A 600 -6.26 13.68 -16.57
C SER A 600 -6.04 12.97 -17.92
N SER A 601 -5.99 11.62 -17.89
CA SER A 601 -5.93 10.82 -19.10
C SER A 601 -7.18 10.91 -19.98
N CYS A 602 -8.35 11.15 -19.38
CA CYS A 602 -9.61 11.34 -20.11
C CYS A 602 -9.73 12.76 -20.66
N PRO A 603 -10.30 12.94 -21.87
CA PRO A 603 -10.56 14.27 -22.42
C PRO A 603 -11.46 15.11 -21.50
N ALA A 604 -11.11 16.36 -21.23
CA ALA A 604 -11.90 17.25 -20.37
C ALA A 604 -13.34 17.41 -20.83
N LYS A 605 -13.60 17.30 -22.15
CA LYS A 605 -14.96 17.37 -22.72
C LYS A 605 -15.86 16.20 -22.34
N SER A 606 -15.29 15.06 -21.93
CA SER A 606 -16.05 13.89 -21.44
C SER A 606 -16.40 13.95 -19.95
N LEU A 607 -15.90 14.95 -19.22
CA LEU A 607 -16.18 15.15 -17.80
C LEU A 607 -17.66 15.51 -17.59
N VAL A 608 -18.35 14.74 -16.74
CA VAL A 608 -19.76 14.94 -16.42
C VAL A 608 -20.03 15.19 -14.94
N GLY A 609 -19.03 15.00 -14.08
CA GLY A 609 -19.21 15.17 -12.66
C GLY A 609 -17.92 14.98 -11.85
N SER A 610 -18.08 14.96 -10.53
CA SER A 610 -17.03 14.77 -9.54
C SER A 610 -17.40 13.66 -8.57
N ALA A 611 -16.38 13.14 -7.88
CA ALA A 611 -16.53 12.17 -6.80
C ALA A 611 -15.70 12.57 -5.59
N ALA A 612 -16.25 12.43 -4.40
CA ALA A 612 -15.52 12.56 -3.14
C ALA A 612 -15.68 11.27 -2.33
N ILE A 613 -14.58 10.80 -1.78
CA ILE A 613 -14.52 9.52 -1.08
C ILE A 613 -13.92 9.77 0.30
N ALA A 614 -14.54 9.19 1.35
CA ALA A 614 -13.96 9.14 2.68
C ALA A 614 -13.58 7.69 2.99
N ALA A 615 -12.30 7.47 3.34
CA ALA A 615 -11.72 6.17 3.61
C ALA A 615 -11.01 6.12 4.96
N GLY A 616 -10.97 4.95 5.59
CA GLY A 616 -10.35 4.71 6.88
C GLY A 616 -11.35 4.62 8.03
N THR A 617 -10.98 3.83 9.05
CA THR A 617 -11.76 3.61 10.26
C THR A 617 -11.70 4.80 11.21
N GLY A 618 -12.69 4.92 12.08
CA GLY A 618 -12.76 5.92 13.13
C GLY A 618 -13.46 7.23 12.74
N PRO A 619 -13.47 8.21 13.66
CA PRO A 619 -14.24 9.43 13.52
C PRO A 619 -13.64 10.46 12.54
N ALA A 620 -12.43 10.23 12.06
CA ALA A 620 -11.70 11.17 11.20
C ALA A 620 -11.19 10.50 9.91
N PRO A 621 -12.07 9.93 9.05
CA PRO A 621 -11.65 9.27 7.83
C PRO A 621 -10.93 10.24 6.88
N PHE A 622 -9.96 9.73 6.15
CA PHE A 622 -9.23 10.49 5.13
C PHE A 622 -10.13 10.81 3.95
N ARG A 623 -10.11 12.05 3.48
CA ARG A 623 -11.01 12.54 2.44
C ARG A 623 -10.27 12.84 1.14
N ILE A 624 -10.66 12.18 0.05
CA ILE A 624 -10.23 12.45 -1.32
C ILE A 624 -11.41 13.15 -2.02
N SER A 625 -11.23 14.39 -2.49
CA SER A 625 -12.27 15.21 -3.07
C SER A 625 -12.06 15.56 -4.55
N ASP A 626 -11.00 15.07 -5.17
CA ASP A 626 -10.59 15.38 -6.53
C ASP A 626 -10.87 14.25 -7.54
N GLY A 627 -11.73 13.30 -7.15
CA GLY A 627 -12.29 12.29 -8.04
C GLY A 627 -13.11 12.92 -9.16
N LYS A 628 -13.01 12.39 -10.38
CA LYS A 628 -13.68 12.88 -11.59
C LYS A 628 -14.56 11.79 -12.18
N VAL A 629 -15.72 12.18 -12.70
CA VAL A 629 -16.66 11.27 -13.36
C VAL A 629 -16.72 11.61 -14.84
N PHE A 630 -16.39 10.64 -15.67
CA PHE A 630 -16.36 10.79 -17.12
C PHE A 630 -17.45 9.94 -17.78
N LEU A 631 -18.05 10.47 -18.85
CA LEU A 631 -18.89 9.70 -19.74
C LEU A 631 -17.99 8.82 -20.62
N SER A 632 -18.33 7.53 -20.73
CA SER A 632 -17.61 6.57 -21.57
C SER A 632 -18.56 5.76 -22.43
N GLY A 633 -18.02 5.03 -23.41
CA GLY A 633 -18.76 4.23 -24.38
C GLY A 633 -19.36 2.93 -23.81
N PRO A 634 -19.80 2.02 -24.70
CA PRO A 634 -20.42 0.75 -24.32
C PRO A 634 -19.53 -0.06 -23.36
N TYR A 635 -20.18 -0.73 -22.39
CA TYR A 635 -19.47 -1.52 -21.39
C TYR A 635 -20.38 -2.61 -20.81
N HIS A 636 -19.88 -3.85 -20.70
CA HIS A 636 -20.60 -5.01 -20.16
C HIS A 636 -22.01 -5.19 -20.74
N GLY A 637 -22.18 -4.95 -22.03
CA GLY A 637 -23.48 -5.07 -22.73
C GLY A 637 -24.38 -3.86 -22.58
N ALA A 638 -24.03 -2.86 -21.76
CA ALA A 638 -24.71 -1.59 -21.71
C ALA A 638 -24.26 -0.66 -22.85
N PRO A 639 -25.16 0.16 -23.41
CA PRO A 639 -24.82 1.10 -24.48
C PRO A 639 -23.88 2.22 -24.06
N LEU A 640 -23.79 2.51 -22.77
CA LEU A 640 -23.05 3.62 -22.18
C LEU A 640 -22.45 3.20 -20.87
N SER A 641 -21.45 3.93 -20.41
CA SER A 641 -20.89 3.81 -19.05
C SER A 641 -20.46 5.15 -18.48
N LEU A 642 -20.35 5.23 -17.16
CA LEU A 642 -19.57 6.24 -16.47
C LEU A 642 -18.26 5.62 -15.99
N ALA A 643 -17.22 6.43 -15.86
CA ALA A 643 -15.99 6.05 -15.22
C ALA A 643 -15.66 7.05 -14.09
N VAL A 644 -15.59 6.54 -12.88
CA VAL A 644 -15.14 7.29 -11.71
C VAL A 644 -13.63 7.07 -11.59
N VAL A 645 -12.88 8.14 -11.79
CA VAL A 645 -11.40 8.15 -11.76
C VAL A 645 -10.96 8.92 -10.54
N THR A 646 -10.37 8.25 -9.58
CA THR A 646 -9.98 8.82 -8.28
C THR A 646 -8.47 8.67 -8.07
N PRO A 647 -7.71 9.78 -8.05
CA PRO A 647 -6.31 9.76 -7.64
C PRO A 647 -6.18 9.31 -6.17
N ALA A 648 -5.52 8.20 -5.92
CA ALA A 648 -5.37 7.65 -4.57
C ALA A 648 -4.05 8.11 -3.94
N THR A 649 -3.97 9.40 -3.62
CA THR A 649 -2.84 9.96 -2.85
C THR A 649 -3.28 10.18 -1.41
N ALA A 650 -2.54 9.59 -0.46
CA ALA A 650 -2.88 9.59 0.96
C ALA A 650 -1.69 10.09 1.79
N GLY A 651 -1.72 11.37 2.19
CA GLY A 651 -0.59 12.01 2.86
C GLY A 651 0.67 11.99 1.98
N PRO A 652 1.78 11.40 2.46
CA PRO A 652 3.02 11.33 1.69
C PRO A 652 3.05 10.18 0.66
N PHE A 653 2.01 9.32 0.62
CA PHE A 653 1.96 8.14 -0.25
C PHE A 653 1.13 8.38 -1.51
N ASP A 654 1.66 7.95 -2.64
CA ASP A 654 0.95 7.84 -3.92
C ASP A 654 0.68 6.36 -4.22
N LEU A 655 -0.54 5.93 -3.99
CA LEU A 655 -0.96 4.54 -4.19
C LEU A 655 -1.38 4.26 -5.64
N GLY A 656 -1.40 5.28 -6.52
CA GLY A 656 -1.87 5.18 -7.90
C GLY A 656 -3.26 5.76 -8.13
N THR A 657 -4.00 5.23 -9.10
CA THR A 657 -5.32 5.75 -9.50
C THR A 657 -6.37 4.65 -9.52
N VAL A 658 -7.43 4.84 -8.73
CA VAL A 658 -8.61 3.95 -8.74
C VAL A 658 -9.54 4.33 -9.88
N VAL A 659 -9.90 3.38 -10.73
CA VAL A 659 -10.89 3.54 -11.81
C VAL A 659 -12.01 2.55 -11.59
N VAL A 660 -13.21 3.04 -11.29
CA VAL A 660 -14.43 2.23 -11.18
C VAL A 660 -15.37 2.58 -12.34
N ARG A 661 -15.69 1.60 -13.18
CA ARG A 661 -16.67 1.79 -14.26
C ARG A 661 -18.07 1.44 -13.80
N VAL A 662 -19.05 2.13 -14.35
CA VAL A 662 -20.47 1.96 -14.05
C VAL A 662 -21.21 1.78 -15.38
N ALA A 663 -21.68 0.58 -15.65
CA ALA A 663 -22.48 0.28 -16.83
C ALA A 663 -23.86 0.95 -16.74
N LEU A 664 -24.29 1.65 -17.79
CA LEU A 664 -25.58 2.32 -17.85
C LEU A 664 -26.50 1.61 -18.82
N PHE A 665 -27.38 0.78 -18.30
CA PHE A 665 -28.46 0.13 -19.07
C PHE A 665 -29.64 1.07 -19.23
N VAL A 666 -30.23 1.11 -20.40
CA VAL A 666 -31.46 1.87 -20.68
C VAL A 666 -32.57 0.88 -21.00
N ASP A 667 -33.62 0.82 -20.18
CA ASP A 667 -34.75 -0.05 -20.45
C ASP A 667 -35.46 0.43 -21.70
N PRO A 668 -35.62 -0.38 -22.74
CA PRO A 668 -36.15 0.07 -24.02
C PRO A 668 -37.63 0.43 -23.96
N ALA A 669 -38.39 -0.09 -23.02
CA ALA A 669 -39.84 0.19 -22.89
C ALA A 669 -40.14 1.45 -22.05
N THR A 670 -39.33 1.72 -21.02
CA THR A 670 -39.54 2.80 -20.08
C THR A 670 -38.55 3.95 -20.22
N ALA A 671 -37.42 3.70 -20.92
CA ALA A 671 -36.25 4.56 -20.98
C ALA A 671 -35.61 4.87 -19.59
N GLN A 672 -35.91 4.05 -18.58
CA GLN A 672 -35.25 4.14 -17.28
C GLN A 672 -33.78 3.74 -17.37
N ILE A 673 -32.92 4.43 -16.62
CA ILE A 673 -31.47 4.18 -16.54
C ILE A 673 -31.20 3.34 -15.30
N ARG A 674 -30.58 2.17 -15.49
CA ARG A 674 -30.01 1.34 -14.44
C ARG A 674 -28.50 1.42 -14.52
N ALA A 675 -27.88 1.81 -13.42
CA ALA A 675 -26.45 1.98 -13.26
C ALA A 675 -25.88 0.83 -12.41
N VAL A 676 -24.96 0.04 -12.98
CA VAL A 676 -24.34 -1.11 -12.33
C VAL A 676 -22.82 -0.88 -12.28
N SER A 677 -22.25 -0.80 -11.08
CA SER A 677 -20.82 -0.59 -10.92
C SER A 677 -20.03 -1.89 -11.08
N ASP A 678 -18.77 -1.76 -11.49
CA ASP A 678 -17.77 -2.78 -11.23
C ASP A 678 -17.62 -3.02 -9.72
N PRO A 679 -17.01 -4.15 -9.29
CA PRO A 679 -16.66 -4.36 -7.90
C PRO A 679 -15.77 -3.23 -7.37
N ILE A 680 -16.18 -2.62 -6.26
CA ILE A 680 -15.42 -1.56 -5.62
C ILE A 680 -14.28 -2.20 -4.81
N PRO A 681 -13.02 -1.75 -4.97
CA PRO A 681 -11.90 -2.31 -4.21
C PRO A 681 -12.05 -2.00 -2.72
N ASN A 682 -11.78 -2.96 -1.85
CA ASN A 682 -11.65 -2.79 -0.41
C ASN A 682 -10.20 -2.65 0.06
N VAL A 683 -9.25 -3.07 -0.78
CA VAL A 683 -7.81 -2.87 -0.62
C VAL A 683 -7.27 -2.21 -1.88
N PHE A 684 -6.43 -1.20 -1.73
CA PHE A 684 -5.76 -0.55 -2.85
C PHE A 684 -4.38 -0.06 -2.41
N GLY A 685 -3.33 -0.37 -3.19
CA GLY A 685 -1.95 -0.12 -2.78
C GLY A 685 -1.64 -0.77 -1.43
N GLY A 686 -2.15 -1.97 -1.16
CA GLY A 686 -1.96 -2.66 0.12
C GLY A 686 -2.68 -2.03 1.33
N ALA A 687 -3.29 -0.85 1.20
CA ALA A 687 -4.06 -0.21 2.27
C ALA A 687 -5.53 -0.66 2.26
N GLN A 688 -6.08 -0.96 3.43
CA GLN A 688 -7.50 -1.26 3.59
C GLN A 688 -8.30 0.04 3.51
N LEU A 689 -9.19 0.16 2.51
CA LEU A 689 -9.85 1.42 2.25
C LEU A 689 -10.89 1.79 3.32
N GLY A 690 -11.62 0.82 3.87
CA GLY A 690 -12.64 1.08 4.88
C GLY A 690 -13.55 2.24 4.48
N LEU A 691 -14.28 2.12 3.35
CA LEU A 691 -15.05 3.22 2.78
C LEU A 691 -16.16 3.69 3.72
N ARG A 692 -16.15 4.97 4.10
CA ARG A 692 -17.14 5.60 4.99
C ARG A 692 -18.14 6.46 4.23
N SER A 693 -17.73 7.08 3.14
CA SER A 693 -18.69 7.69 2.21
C SER A 693 -18.18 7.65 0.77
N VAL A 694 -19.12 7.52 -0.15
CA VAL A 694 -18.93 7.73 -1.59
C VAL A 694 -19.98 8.76 -2.02
N ASP A 695 -19.52 9.95 -2.34
CA ASP A 695 -20.31 11.07 -2.79
C ASP A 695 -20.05 11.31 -4.28
N VAL A 696 -21.01 11.05 -5.15
CA VAL A 696 -20.91 11.29 -6.60
C VAL A 696 -21.84 12.40 -6.99
N GLU A 697 -21.33 13.40 -7.68
CA GLU A 697 -22.10 14.53 -8.17
C GLU A 697 -21.98 14.63 -9.69
N ILE A 698 -23.10 14.47 -10.39
CA ILE A 698 -23.20 14.66 -11.83
C ILE A 698 -23.68 16.09 -12.05
N ASP A 699 -22.76 17.03 -12.19
CA ASP A 699 -22.99 18.46 -12.13
C ASP A 699 -22.73 19.21 -13.44
N ARG A 700 -22.36 18.49 -14.51
CA ARG A 700 -22.18 19.11 -15.82
C ARG A 700 -23.40 19.90 -16.21
N LYS A 701 -23.23 21.17 -16.57
CA LYS A 701 -24.31 22.07 -17.02
C LYS A 701 -25.13 21.44 -18.14
N ASN A 702 -26.47 21.43 -17.98
CA ASN A 702 -27.42 20.89 -18.92
C ASN A 702 -27.21 19.39 -19.24
N PHE A 703 -26.75 18.59 -18.27
CA PHE A 703 -26.56 17.15 -18.47
C PHE A 703 -27.76 16.34 -17.94
N THR A 704 -28.03 16.34 -16.65
CA THR A 704 -29.15 15.58 -16.05
C THR A 704 -30.45 16.36 -16.14
N LEU A 705 -31.48 15.71 -16.68
CA LEU A 705 -32.81 16.30 -16.91
C LEU A 705 -33.85 15.65 -16.00
N ASN A 706 -34.63 16.45 -15.29
CA ASN A 706 -35.74 16.00 -14.46
C ASN A 706 -36.94 15.55 -15.28
N PRO A 707 -37.76 14.59 -14.76
CA PRO A 707 -39.02 14.18 -15.36
C PRO A 707 -39.99 15.35 -15.51
N THR A 708 -40.99 15.18 -16.39
CA THR A 708 -42.10 16.18 -16.57
C THR A 708 -43.38 15.78 -15.84
N SER A 709 -43.42 14.62 -15.18
CA SER A 709 -44.53 14.16 -14.34
C SER A 709 -44.35 14.67 -12.89
N CYS A 710 -45.50 14.86 -12.16
CA CYS A 710 -45.52 15.22 -10.74
C CYS A 710 -45.95 14.06 -9.83
N GLY A 711 -46.01 12.85 -10.35
CA GLY A 711 -46.27 11.66 -9.52
C GLY A 711 -45.14 11.40 -8.52
N PRO A 712 -45.42 10.63 -7.46
CA PRO A 712 -44.37 10.15 -6.58
C PRO A 712 -43.47 9.23 -7.38
N LEU A 713 -42.15 9.46 -7.30
CA LEU A 713 -41.10 8.71 -7.98
C LEU A 713 -40.07 8.25 -6.93
N ALA A 714 -39.25 7.30 -7.27
CA ALA A 714 -38.14 6.89 -6.44
C ALA A 714 -36.94 6.42 -7.31
N THR A 715 -35.76 6.70 -6.84
CA THR A 715 -34.55 5.99 -7.26
C THR A 715 -34.42 4.78 -6.35
N THR A 716 -34.35 3.58 -6.91
CA THR A 716 -34.33 2.32 -6.17
C THR A 716 -33.09 1.51 -6.58
N GLY A 717 -32.67 0.58 -5.75
CA GLY A 717 -31.56 -0.29 -6.11
C GLY A 717 -31.19 -1.28 -5.02
N VAL A 718 -30.03 -1.89 -5.24
CA VAL A 718 -29.39 -2.82 -4.31
C VAL A 718 -27.93 -2.39 -4.15
N LEU A 719 -27.48 -2.27 -2.91
CA LEU A 719 -26.08 -2.13 -2.58
C LEU A 719 -25.55 -3.50 -2.17
N ASN A 720 -24.35 -3.83 -2.62
CA ASN A 720 -23.72 -5.11 -2.32
C ASN A 720 -22.60 -4.91 -1.29
N GLY A 721 -22.67 -5.66 -0.19
CA GLY A 721 -21.64 -5.74 0.85
C GLY A 721 -20.69 -6.90 0.61
N GLY A 722 -19.55 -6.93 1.34
CA GLY A 722 -18.52 -7.95 1.19
C GLY A 722 -18.94 -9.38 1.50
N GLY A 723 -20.00 -9.58 2.30
CA GLY A 723 -20.53 -10.89 2.64
C GLY A 723 -19.50 -11.78 3.34
N ALA A 724 -19.51 -13.07 2.98
CA ALA A 724 -18.56 -14.04 3.52
C ALA A 724 -17.16 -13.95 2.89
N ASP A 725 -17.08 -13.50 1.65
CA ASP A 725 -15.82 -13.34 0.91
C ASP A 725 -15.89 -12.06 0.04
N PRO A 726 -15.20 -10.98 0.46
CA PRO A 726 -15.18 -9.73 -0.30
C PRO A 726 -14.51 -9.82 -1.67
N ALA A 727 -13.79 -10.90 -1.98
CA ALA A 727 -13.17 -11.14 -3.28
C ALA A 727 -14.10 -11.89 -4.25
N ASN A 728 -15.17 -12.50 -3.75
CA ASN A 728 -16.09 -13.33 -4.54
C ASN A 728 -17.47 -12.67 -4.67
N PRO A 729 -17.86 -12.16 -5.88
CA PRO A 729 -19.17 -11.54 -6.07
C PRO A 729 -20.37 -12.43 -5.73
N ALA A 730 -20.23 -13.76 -5.83
CA ALA A 730 -21.30 -14.70 -5.48
C ALA A 730 -21.56 -14.79 -3.96
N ALA A 731 -20.61 -14.34 -3.14
CA ALA A 731 -20.72 -14.31 -1.68
C ALA A 731 -21.20 -12.97 -1.13
N PHE A 732 -21.49 -11.96 -1.97
CA PHE A 732 -21.88 -10.64 -1.55
C PHE A 732 -23.25 -10.62 -0.85
N SER A 733 -23.37 -9.77 0.16
CA SER A 733 -24.63 -9.47 0.82
C SER A 733 -25.40 -8.39 0.05
N ALA A 734 -26.68 -8.58 -0.20
CA ALA A 734 -27.52 -7.62 -0.90
C ALA A 734 -28.36 -6.80 0.08
N PHE A 735 -28.37 -5.48 -0.07
CA PHE A 735 -29.16 -4.57 0.74
C PHE A 735 -30.02 -3.65 -0.16
N PRO A 736 -31.38 -3.78 -0.12
CA PRO A 736 -32.26 -2.94 -0.93
C PRO A 736 -32.29 -1.51 -0.43
N VAL A 737 -32.23 -0.56 -1.36
CA VAL A 737 -32.23 0.88 -1.06
C VAL A 737 -33.26 1.63 -1.91
N SER A 738 -33.79 2.72 -1.35
CA SER A 738 -34.75 3.58 -2.04
C SER A 738 -34.62 5.02 -1.56
N THR A 739 -34.65 5.96 -2.50
CA THR A 739 -34.75 7.39 -2.21
C THR A 739 -35.97 7.95 -2.92
N PRO A 740 -37.00 8.42 -2.20
CA PRO A 740 -38.16 9.05 -2.81
C PRO A 740 -37.78 10.39 -3.44
N PHE A 741 -38.42 10.68 -4.56
CA PHE A 741 -38.27 11.92 -5.31
C PHE A 741 -39.58 12.37 -5.91
N GLN A 742 -39.82 13.67 -5.95
CA GLN A 742 -40.99 14.28 -6.60
C GLN A 742 -40.59 15.59 -7.26
N THR A 743 -41.05 15.78 -8.50
CA THR A 743 -40.83 17.04 -9.21
C THR A 743 -41.87 18.12 -8.77
N SER A 744 -41.44 19.37 -8.82
CA SER A 744 -42.29 20.54 -8.60
C SER A 744 -42.66 21.21 -9.93
N ASP A 745 -43.65 22.08 -9.91
CA ASP A 745 -44.04 22.98 -11.00
C ASP A 745 -44.37 22.28 -12.34
N CYS A 746 -44.66 20.99 -12.39
CA CYS A 746 -44.99 20.29 -13.62
C CYS A 746 -46.30 20.84 -14.24
N GLY A 747 -47.22 21.39 -13.43
CA GLY A 747 -48.40 22.10 -13.91
C GLY A 747 -48.08 23.34 -14.74
N ALA A 748 -46.94 23.97 -14.56
CA ALA A 748 -46.50 25.13 -15.33
C ALA A 748 -46.07 24.78 -16.77
N LEU A 749 -45.59 23.52 -17.01
CA LEU A 749 -45.16 23.09 -18.33
C LEU A 749 -46.32 23.14 -19.35
N GLY A 750 -46.07 23.69 -20.52
CA GLY A 750 -47.03 23.70 -21.65
C GLY A 750 -47.24 22.30 -22.22
N PHE A 751 -48.25 22.14 -23.08
CA PHE A 751 -48.45 20.91 -23.88
C PHE A 751 -49.15 21.27 -25.19
N ARG A 752 -48.39 21.44 -26.27
CA ARG A 752 -48.92 21.90 -27.58
C ARG A 752 -48.27 21.11 -28.76
N PRO A 753 -48.22 19.77 -28.73
CA PRO A 753 -47.71 18.99 -29.85
C PRO A 753 -48.55 19.20 -31.12
N LYS A 754 -47.88 19.14 -32.27
CA LYS A 754 -48.51 19.24 -33.60
C LYS A 754 -48.40 17.90 -34.29
N LEU A 755 -49.49 17.40 -34.89
CA LEU A 755 -49.53 16.17 -35.65
C LEU A 755 -49.91 16.47 -37.10
N PHE A 756 -49.18 15.90 -38.04
CA PHE A 756 -49.50 15.97 -39.45
C PHE A 756 -49.65 14.54 -39.99
N THR A 757 -50.78 14.28 -40.67
CA THR A 757 -51.03 12.97 -41.27
C THR A 757 -51.17 13.11 -42.79
N ARG A 758 -50.54 12.19 -43.55
CA ARG A 758 -50.51 12.18 -45.02
C ARG A 758 -50.62 10.78 -45.58
N LEU A 759 -51.29 10.67 -46.73
CA LEU A 759 -51.33 9.43 -47.54
C LEU A 759 -50.58 9.68 -48.88
N TYR A 760 -49.75 8.69 -49.29
CA TYR A 760 -48.95 8.77 -50.52
C TYR A 760 -49.22 7.54 -51.40
N GLY A 761 -48.86 7.60 -52.71
CA GLY A 761 -48.88 6.49 -53.65
C GLY A 761 -49.40 6.85 -55.03
N GLY A 762 -49.54 8.11 -55.36
CA GLY A 762 -50.02 8.60 -56.65
C GLY A 762 -51.56 8.54 -56.83
N LYS A 763 -52.11 8.87 -58.04
CA LYS A 763 -53.54 8.90 -58.34
C LYS A 763 -54.22 7.54 -58.23
N LYS A 764 -53.57 6.44 -58.59
CA LYS A 764 -54.14 5.09 -58.47
C LYS A 764 -54.40 4.72 -57.00
N SER A 765 -53.54 5.09 -56.07
CA SER A 765 -53.68 4.76 -54.63
C SER A 765 -54.73 5.58 -53.89
N THR A 766 -55.36 6.59 -54.51
CA THR A 766 -56.46 7.35 -53.92
C THR A 766 -57.82 6.67 -54.10
N ARG A 767 -57.93 5.72 -55.01
CA ARG A 767 -59.20 5.02 -55.36
C ARG A 767 -59.64 4.10 -54.20
N ARG A 768 -60.90 3.74 -54.20
CA ARG A 768 -61.47 2.71 -53.30
C ARG A 768 -60.72 1.40 -53.44
N SER A 769 -60.64 0.67 -52.35
CA SER A 769 -59.90 -0.65 -52.24
C SER A 769 -58.41 -0.58 -52.55
N GLN A 770 -57.82 0.58 -52.60
CA GLN A 770 -56.35 0.74 -52.74
C GLN A 770 -55.68 0.97 -51.40
N HIS A 771 -54.37 0.63 -51.29
CA HIS A 771 -53.56 0.68 -50.09
C HIS A 771 -52.51 1.80 -50.17
N PRO A 772 -52.84 3.01 -49.75
CA PRO A 772 -51.87 4.12 -49.73
C PRO A 772 -50.85 3.94 -48.65
N LYS A 773 -49.63 4.47 -48.88
CA LYS A 773 -48.62 4.60 -47.86
C LYS A 773 -49.05 5.69 -46.88
N PHE A 774 -49.03 5.40 -45.58
CA PHE A 774 -49.39 6.37 -44.53
C PHE A 774 -48.14 6.94 -43.90
N ARG A 775 -48.11 8.24 -43.64
CA ARG A 775 -47.08 8.93 -42.89
C ARG A 775 -47.69 9.86 -41.83
N ALA A 776 -47.29 9.67 -40.56
CA ALA A 776 -47.58 10.56 -39.49
C ALA A 776 -46.29 11.27 -39.04
N VAL A 777 -46.36 12.59 -38.86
CA VAL A 777 -45.26 13.40 -38.35
C VAL A 777 -45.76 14.15 -37.12
N LEU A 778 -45.21 13.81 -35.98
CA LEU A 778 -45.40 14.48 -34.71
C LEU A 778 -44.26 15.46 -34.49
N VAL A 779 -44.55 16.69 -34.08
CA VAL A 779 -43.57 17.69 -33.69
C VAL A 779 -44.00 18.20 -32.31
N ALA A 780 -43.13 18.03 -31.33
CA ALA A 780 -43.29 18.60 -30.01
C ALA A 780 -42.43 19.88 -29.88
N ARG A 781 -42.72 20.68 -28.88
CA ARG A 781 -42.04 21.95 -28.63
C ARG A 781 -41.14 21.79 -27.41
N ASP A 782 -39.94 22.31 -27.50
CA ASP A 782 -39.01 22.32 -26.40
C ASP A 782 -39.57 23.06 -25.18
N GLY A 783 -39.37 22.55 -23.99
CA GLY A 783 -39.88 23.07 -22.74
C GLY A 783 -41.35 22.75 -22.45
N ASP A 784 -42.06 22.01 -23.32
CA ASP A 784 -43.36 21.45 -23.01
C ASP A 784 -43.20 20.12 -22.23
N ALA A 785 -44.28 19.73 -21.51
CA ALA A 785 -44.32 18.41 -20.86
C ALA A 785 -44.26 17.29 -21.93
N ASN A 786 -43.54 16.21 -21.59
CA ASN A 786 -43.40 15.06 -22.47
C ASN A 786 -44.74 14.33 -22.72
N ILE A 787 -44.78 13.61 -23.82
CA ILE A 787 -46.00 12.86 -24.19
C ILE A 787 -46.07 11.57 -23.37
N GLY A 788 -47.13 11.37 -22.60
CA GLY A 788 -47.38 10.13 -21.84
C GLY A 788 -48.26 9.14 -22.58
N ARG A 789 -49.15 9.67 -23.44
CA ARG A 789 -50.06 8.86 -24.26
C ARG A 789 -50.38 9.57 -25.58
N ALA A 790 -50.29 8.87 -26.68
CA ALA A 790 -50.62 9.38 -28.00
C ALA A 790 -51.70 8.51 -28.66
N ALA A 791 -52.93 9.02 -28.80
CA ALA A 791 -54.00 8.33 -29.48
C ALA A 791 -54.38 9.07 -30.77
N VAL A 792 -54.40 8.32 -31.89
CA VAL A 792 -54.81 8.80 -33.22
C VAL A 792 -55.93 7.92 -33.73
N THR A 793 -57.02 8.50 -34.16
CA THR A 793 -58.13 7.80 -34.81
C THR A 793 -58.25 8.24 -36.27
N LEU A 794 -58.11 7.33 -37.19
CA LEU A 794 -58.21 7.59 -38.60
C LEU A 794 -59.68 7.82 -39.03
N PRO A 795 -59.94 8.54 -40.15
CA PRO A 795 -61.28 8.75 -40.68
C PRO A 795 -61.90 7.46 -41.23
N HIS A 796 -63.22 7.45 -41.41
CA HIS A 796 -63.98 6.35 -42.06
C HIS A 796 -63.53 6.05 -43.51
N SER A 797 -62.70 6.92 -44.10
CA SER A 797 -62.12 6.68 -45.42
C SER A 797 -60.96 5.65 -45.37
N GLN A 798 -60.56 5.21 -44.17
CA GLN A 798 -59.47 4.29 -43.96
C GLN A 798 -59.92 3.13 -43.07
N PHE A 799 -59.71 1.88 -43.51
CA PHE A 799 -59.98 0.66 -42.76
C PHE A 799 -58.67 -0.15 -42.65
N LEU A 800 -58.66 -1.09 -41.74
CA LEU A 800 -57.60 -2.12 -41.64
C LEU A 800 -57.93 -3.27 -42.59
N ASP A 801 -57.02 -3.55 -43.48
CA ASP A 801 -57.15 -4.77 -44.33
C ASP A 801 -56.53 -5.95 -43.60
N GLN A 802 -57.37 -6.76 -42.97
CA GLN A 802 -56.91 -7.95 -42.23
C GLN A 802 -56.26 -9.01 -43.14
N SER A 803 -56.67 -9.07 -44.46
CA SER A 803 -56.06 -10.02 -45.41
C SER A 803 -54.58 -9.74 -45.67
N HIS A 804 -54.15 -8.53 -45.41
CA HIS A 804 -52.75 -8.10 -45.49
C HIS A 804 -51.91 -8.37 -44.24
N ILE A 805 -52.54 -8.85 -43.15
CA ILE A 805 -51.85 -9.27 -41.91
C ILE A 805 -51.36 -10.71 -42.08
N ARG A 806 -50.19 -10.90 -42.70
CA ARG A 806 -49.68 -12.22 -43.03
C ARG A 806 -48.70 -12.79 -42.04
N THR A 807 -47.86 -11.93 -41.46
CA THR A 807 -46.80 -12.34 -40.51
C THR A 807 -46.80 -11.39 -39.34
N ILE A 808 -46.85 -11.97 -38.14
CA ILE A 808 -46.82 -11.25 -36.86
C ILE A 808 -45.58 -11.77 -36.12
N CYS A 809 -44.83 -10.87 -35.51
CA CYS A 809 -43.75 -11.26 -34.61
C CYS A 809 -44.35 -11.76 -33.30
N THR A 810 -44.03 -12.97 -32.90
CA THR A 810 -44.48 -13.58 -31.64
C THR A 810 -43.77 -12.95 -30.44
N ARG A 811 -44.34 -13.13 -29.23
CA ARG A 811 -43.68 -12.64 -27.97
C ARG A 811 -42.32 -13.26 -27.76
N VAL A 812 -42.17 -14.54 -28.12
CA VAL A 812 -40.88 -15.25 -28.02
C VAL A 812 -39.84 -14.66 -28.97
N GLN A 813 -40.23 -14.45 -30.25
CA GLN A 813 -39.35 -13.84 -31.25
C GLN A 813 -38.98 -12.40 -30.88
N LEU A 814 -39.91 -11.66 -30.32
CA LEU A 814 -39.68 -10.29 -29.86
C LEU A 814 -38.67 -10.26 -28.68
N ALA A 815 -38.85 -11.16 -27.72
CA ALA A 815 -37.91 -11.30 -26.58
C ALA A 815 -36.51 -11.73 -27.00
N ALA A 816 -36.45 -12.57 -28.06
CA ALA A 816 -35.18 -12.99 -28.64
C ALA A 816 -34.56 -11.98 -29.63
N HIS A 817 -35.18 -10.80 -29.82
CA HIS A 817 -34.82 -9.80 -30.85
C HIS A 817 -34.76 -10.36 -32.29
N ASP A 818 -35.51 -11.43 -32.59
CA ASP A 818 -35.55 -12.15 -33.86
C ASP A 818 -36.91 -12.05 -34.53
N CYS A 819 -37.44 -10.85 -34.65
CA CYS A 819 -38.69 -10.61 -35.40
C CYS A 819 -38.49 -10.84 -36.90
N PRO A 820 -39.31 -11.67 -37.57
CA PRO A 820 -39.20 -11.92 -39.01
C PRO A 820 -39.31 -10.62 -39.82
N ALA A 821 -38.48 -10.46 -40.85
CA ALA A 821 -38.52 -9.29 -41.75
C ALA A 821 -39.87 -9.12 -42.43
N ALA A 822 -40.67 -10.21 -42.59
CA ALA A 822 -42.02 -10.18 -43.09
C ALA A 822 -43.01 -9.54 -42.15
N SER A 823 -42.73 -9.45 -40.85
CA SER A 823 -43.57 -8.74 -39.82
C SER A 823 -43.32 -7.23 -39.79
N ILE A 824 -42.43 -6.66 -40.62
CA ILE A 824 -42.16 -5.24 -40.75
C ILE A 824 -43.22 -4.59 -41.67
N TYR A 825 -44.13 -3.81 -41.11
CA TYR A 825 -45.18 -3.07 -41.83
C TYR A 825 -44.89 -1.58 -41.94
N GLY A 826 -43.83 -1.08 -41.33
CA GLY A 826 -43.45 0.31 -41.40
C GLY A 826 -42.05 0.58 -40.88
N TYR A 827 -41.72 1.88 -40.79
CA TYR A 827 -40.48 2.39 -40.20
C TYR A 827 -40.79 3.61 -39.37
N ALA A 828 -40.10 3.76 -38.30
CA ALA A 828 -40.19 4.93 -37.41
C ALA A 828 -38.83 5.62 -37.23
N ARG A 829 -38.87 6.94 -36.98
CA ARG A 829 -37.73 7.76 -36.64
C ARG A 829 -38.09 8.74 -35.54
N ALA A 830 -37.18 8.92 -34.56
CA ALA A 830 -37.39 9.85 -33.46
C ALA A 830 -36.15 10.74 -33.32
N GLN A 831 -36.37 12.05 -33.31
CA GLN A 831 -35.34 13.04 -32.95
C GLN A 831 -35.57 13.53 -31.53
N THR A 832 -34.52 13.54 -30.71
CA THR A 832 -34.56 14.03 -29.34
C THR A 832 -33.40 15.03 -29.13
N PRO A 833 -33.56 16.05 -28.31
CA PRO A 833 -32.48 16.98 -27.98
C PRO A 833 -31.40 16.36 -27.08
N LEU A 834 -31.62 15.12 -26.63
CA LEU A 834 -30.71 14.40 -25.73
C LEU A 834 -29.60 13.65 -26.44
N LEU A 835 -29.76 13.30 -27.71
CA LEU A 835 -28.85 12.45 -28.50
C LEU A 835 -28.33 13.24 -29.72
N ASP A 836 -27.14 12.86 -30.20
CA ASP A 836 -26.55 13.44 -31.41
C ASP A 836 -27.31 12.98 -32.67
N ASP A 837 -27.65 11.69 -32.74
CA ASP A 837 -28.28 11.08 -33.89
C ASP A 837 -29.75 10.76 -33.65
N GLU A 838 -30.57 10.70 -34.75
CA GLU A 838 -31.95 10.26 -34.67
C GLU A 838 -32.00 8.75 -34.43
N LEU A 839 -32.93 8.33 -33.57
CA LEU A 839 -33.26 6.91 -33.42
C LEU A 839 -34.13 6.47 -34.59
N ALA A 840 -33.82 5.35 -35.22
CA ALA A 840 -34.58 4.85 -36.37
C ALA A 840 -34.71 3.34 -36.31
N GLY A 841 -35.82 2.81 -36.81
CA GLY A 841 -35.97 1.38 -36.88
C GLY A 841 -37.29 0.90 -37.48
N PRO A 842 -37.50 -0.41 -37.58
CA PRO A 842 -38.68 -1.03 -38.12
C PRO A 842 -39.88 -0.88 -37.20
N VAL A 843 -41.05 -0.93 -37.82
CA VAL A 843 -42.32 -1.03 -37.11
C VAL A 843 -42.91 -2.40 -37.43
N TYR A 844 -42.93 -3.23 -36.40
CA TYR A 844 -43.42 -4.58 -36.45
C TYR A 844 -44.92 -4.64 -36.14
N LEU A 845 -45.64 -5.63 -36.71
CA LEU A 845 -46.84 -6.15 -36.08
C LEU A 845 -46.42 -7.24 -35.09
N VAL A 846 -46.90 -7.12 -33.87
CA VAL A 846 -46.57 -8.06 -32.78
C VAL A 846 -47.85 -8.72 -32.26
N SER A 847 -47.70 -9.93 -31.71
CA SER A 847 -48.83 -10.61 -31.06
C SER A 847 -49.33 -9.80 -29.85
N SER A 848 -50.65 -9.69 -29.72
CA SER A 848 -51.34 -8.98 -28.66
C SER A 848 -52.19 -9.92 -27.79
N SER A 849 -52.78 -9.42 -26.72
CA SER A 849 -53.78 -10.12 -25.89
C SER A 849 -55.25 -9.86 -26.34
N HIS A 850 -55.43 -9.13 -27.41
CA HIS A 850 -56.75 -8.78 -27.99
C HIS A 850 -56.85 -9.17 -29.47
N GLU A 851 -58.00 -9.01 -30.12
CA GLU A 851 -58.29 -9.53 -31.47
C GLU A 851 -57.37 -9.00 -32.57
N LEU A 852 -56.84 -7.79 -32.48
CA LEU A 852 -55.94 -7.20 -33.47
C LEU A 852 -54.50 -7.19 -32.97
N PRO A 853 -53.49 -7.48 -33.86
CA PRO A 853 -52.10 -7.34 -33.46
C PRO A 853 -51.71 -5.90 -33.15
N ASP A 854 -50.73 -5.71 -32.32
CA ASP A 854 -50.21 -4.42 -31.97
C ASP A 854 -49.05 -3.95 -32.87
N LEU A 855 -48.82 -2.64 -32.89
CA LEU A 855 -47.62 -2.05 -33.49
C LEU A 855 -46.51 -1.95 -32.47
N LEU A 856 -45.30 -2.33 -32.84
CA LEU A 856 -44.10 -2.05 -32.08
C LEU A 856 -43.13 -1.27 -32.96
N ALA A 857 -42.83 -0.02 -32.56
CA ALA A 857 -41.77 0.75 -33.18
C ALA A 857 -40.49 0.49 -32.39
N ASP A 858 -39.55 -0.27 -33.01
CA ASP A 858 -38.25 -0.64 -32.42
C ASP A 858 -37.19 0.36 -32.90
N LEU A 859 -36.97 1.40 -32.14
CA LEU A 859 -36.08 2.52 -32.46
C LEU A 859 -34.70 2.25 -31.91
N ARG A 860 -33.68 2.22 -32.75
CA ARG A 860 -32.31 1.91 -32.45
C ARG A 860 -31.37 3.06 -32.76
N GLY A 861 -30.28 3.21 -31.97
CA GLY A 861 -29.27 4.22 -32.14
C GLY A 861 -28.25 4.23 -31.01
N GLN A 862 -27.96 5.43 -30.45
CA GLN A 862 -27.09 5.52 -29.25
C GLN A 862 -27.69 4.78 -28.03
N VAL A 863 -29.03 4.68 -28.00
CA VAL A 863 -29.81 3.86 -27.07
C VAL A 863 -30.98 3.26 -27.83
N ASP A 864 -31.57 2.21 -27.32
CA ASP A 864 -32.73 1.57 -27.93
C ASP A 864 -34.00 1.93 -27.19
N VAL A 865 -35.09 2.26 -27.94
CA VAL A 865 -36.39 2.61 -27.37
C VAL A 865 -37.49 1.90 -28.15
N GLN A 866 -38.41 1.23 -27.46
CA GLN A 866 -39.53 0.52 -28.02
C GLN A 866 -40.84 1.22 -27.66
N LEU A 867 -41.63 1.59 -28.69
CA LEU A 867 -42.91 2.18 -28.49
C LEU A 867 -44.02 1.19 -28.92
N HIS A 868 -44.83 0.80 -27.95
CA HIS A 868 -45.96 -0.12 -28.13
C HIS A 868 -47.23 0.61 -28.46
N GLY A 869 -47.86 0.28 -29.59
CA GLY A 869 -49.07 0.91 -30.10
C GLY A 869 -50.20 -0.07 -30.27
N VAL A 870 -51.19 0.03 -29.41
CA VAL A 870 -52.41 -0.80 -29.44
C VAL A 870 -53.33 -0.38 -30.59
N ILE A 871 -53.62 -1.33 -31.50
CA ILE A 871 -54.59 -1.11 -32.57
C ILE A 871 -56.00 -1.57 -32.12
N SER A 872 -57.00 -0.73 -32.30
CA SER A 872 -58.40 -1.09 -32.04
C SER A 872 -59.32 -0.54 -33.12
N ALA A 873 -60.45 -1.19 -33.34
CA ALA A 873 -61.54 -0.71 -34.17
C ALA A 873 -62.67 -0.15 -33.28
N ALA A 874 -62.98 1.13 -33.39
CA ALA A 874 -64.03 1.77 -32.62
C ALA A 874 -64.93 2.59 -33.54
N LYS A 875 -66.25 2.36 -33.53
CA LYS A 875 -67.20 3.07 -34.37
C LYS A 875 -66.77 3.12 -35.84
N ALA A 876 -66.42 1.95 -36.40
CA ALA A 876 -65.95 1.77 -37.78
C ALA A 876 -64.72 2.66 -38.13
N ARG A 877 -63.83 2.94 -37.18
CA ARG A 877 -62.60 3.70 -37.37
C ARG A 877 -61.40 2.97 -36.74
N ILE A 878 -60.26 3.03 -37.34
CA ILE A 878 -59.02 2.52 -36.80
C ILE A 878 -58.50 3.55 -35.77
N LYS A 879 -58.28 3.10 -34.56
CA LYS A 879 -57.63 3.86 -33.49
C LYS A 879 -56.34 3.18 -33.09
N ASN A 880 -55.26 3.93 -33.09
CA ASN A 880 -53.94 3.47 -32.55
C ASN A 880 -53.60 4.29 -31.33
N VAL A 881 -53.14 3.62 -30.27
CA VAL A 881 -52.78 4.23 -28.97
C VAL A 881 -51.40 3.76 -28.54
N PHE A 882 -50.42 4.65 -28.58
CA PHE A 882 -49.15 4.44 -27.93
C PHE A 882 -49.28 4.79 -26.44
N TYR A 883 -49.09 3.80 -25.57
CA TYR A 883 -49.18 3.92 -24.12
C TYR A 883 -48.65 2.67 -23.41
N PRO A 884 -47.79 2.80 -22.36
CA PRO A 884 -47.19 4.06 -21.92
C PRO A 884 -46.17 4.59 -22.95
N VAL A 885 -45.91 5.88 -22.92
CA VAL A 885 -44.80 6.51 -23.64
C VAL A 885 -43.80 7.00 -22.58
N PRO A 886 -42.49 6.73 -22.70
CA PRO A 886 -41.50 7.17 -21.75
C PRO A 886 -41.52 8.70 -21.51
N ASP A 887 -41.19 9.13 -20.27
CA ASP A 887 -41.12 10.57 -19.93
C ASP A 887 -39.77 11.16 -20.39
N VAL A 888 -39.54 11.15 -21.71
CA VAL A 888 -38.33 11.70 -22.34
C VAL A 888 -38.71 12.70 -23.44
N PRO A 889 -37.95 13.77 -23.65
CA PRO A 889 -38.27 14.77 -24.66
C PRO A 889 -38.06 14.21 -26.07
N VAL A 890 -39.02 14.43 -26.93
CA VAL A 890 -39.01 14.11 -28.35
C VAL A 890 -39.31 15.35 -29.14
N SER A 891 -38.39 15.83 -29.95
CA SER A 891 -38.60 17.01 -30.81
C SER A 891 -39.47 16.67 -32.03
N LYS A 892 -39.22 15.48 -32.64
CA LYS A 892 -39.93 15.02 -33.80
C LYS A 892 -39.99 13.48 -33.83
N PHE A 893 -41.18 12.97 -34.14
CA PHE A 893 -41.41 11.55 -34.39
C PHE A 893 -42.08 11.35 -35.74
N VAL A 894 -41.54 10.44 -36.55
CA VAL A 894 -42.07 10.14 -37.89
C VAL A 894 -42.38 8.66 -37.95
N LEU A 895 -43.66 8.33 -38.17
CA LEU A 895 -44.14 6.99 -38.42
C LEU A 895 -44.49 6.87 -39.91
N THR A 896 -43.98 5.89 -40.59
CA THR A 896 -44.27 5.60 -41.99
C THR A 896 -44.74 4.15 -42.16
N MET A 897 -45.97 3.91 -42.48
CA MET A 897 -46.52 2.57 -42.75
C MET A 897 -46.46 2.27 -44.25
N LYS A 898 -46.16 1.02 -44.60
CA LYS A 898 -46.08 0.56 -45.99
C LYS A 898 -47.43 0.65 -46.69
N GLY A 899 -47.41 0.88 -47.97
CA GLY A 899 -48.57 0.77 -48.89
C GLY A 899 -48.44 -0.34 -49.90
N GLY A 900 -49.42 -0.45 -50.83
CA GLY A 900 -49.44 -1.50 -51.84
C GLY A 900 -49.71 -2.91 -51.28
N LYS A 901 -49.07 -3.94 -51.81
CA LYS A 901 -49.24 -5.38 -51.45
C LYS A 901 -48.96 -5.69 -49.93
N ARG A 902 -48.35 -4.77 -49.22
CA ARG A 902 -48.04 -4.85 -47.75
C ARG A 902 -48.72 -3.70 -46.99
N GLY A 903 -49.65 -2.98 -47.60
CA GLY A 903 -50.37 -1.88 -46.95
C GLY A 903 -51.44 -2.39 -46.01
N LEU A 904 -51.40 -1.99 -44.71
CA LEU A 904 -52.44 -2.34 -43.73
C LEU A 904 -53.69 -1.46 -43.88
N LEU A 905 -53.54 -0.25 -44.43
CA LEU A 905 -54.67 0.66 -44.62
C LEU A 905 -55.25 0.50 -45.99
N VAL A 906 -56.58 0.30 -46.09
CA VAL A 906 -57.35 0.27 -47.31
C VAL A 906 -58.33 1.42 -47.36
N ASN A 907 -58.50 2.01 -48.53
CA ASN A 907 -59.50 3.10 -48.76
C ASN A 907 -60.88 2.52 -48.89
N SER A 908 -61.82 3.03 -48.13
CA SER A 908 -63.28 2.69 -48.25
C SER A 908 -63.98 3.41 -49.42
N ARG A 909 -63.42 4.54 -49.88
CA ARG A 909 -63.96 5.39 -50.98
C ARG A 909 -62.77 6.06 -51.68
N ASP A 910 -63.09 6.77 -52.78
CA ASP A 910 -62.09 7.65 -53.38
C ASP A 910 -61.76 8.79 -52.42
N LEU A 911 -60.46 8.94 -52.10
CA LEU A 911 -59.99 9.92 -51.14
C LEU A 911 -60.08 11.37 -51.60
N CYS A 912 -60.13 11.59 -52.93
CA CYS A 912 -60.26 12.91 -53.52
C CYS A 912 -61.72 13.42 -53.58
N ALA A 913 -62.75 12.57 -53.44
CA ALA A 913 -64.10 12.91 -53.47
C ALA A 913 -64.57 13.85 -52.35
N LYS A 914 -64.08 13.71 -51.14
CA LYS A 914 -64.32 14.55 -49.96
C LYS A 914 -63.13 14.61 -49.04
N PRO A 915 -62.81 15.75 -48.39
CA PRO A 915 -61.80 15.87 -47.36
C PRO A 915 -62.00 14.87 -46.22
N SER A 916 -60.91 14.28 -45.69
CA SER A 916 -60.94 13.37 -44.57
C SER A 916 -60.18 13.95 -43.37
N PHE A 917 -60.71 13.70 -42.16
CA PHE A 917 -60.18 14.25 -40.92
C PHE A 917 -59.97 13.14 -39.91
N SER A 918 -58.71 13.05 -39.38
CA SER A 918 -58.32 12.23 -38.23
C SER A 918 -58.68 12.92 -36.92
N PHE A 919 -58.75 12.15 -35.83
CA PHE A 919 -58.83 12.67 -34.46
C PHE A 919 -57.54 12.45 -33.73
N MET A 920 -57.11 13.40 -32.93
CA MET A 920 -55.98 13.35 -32.07
C MET A 920 -56.42 13.52 -30.63
N ASN A 921 -55.95 12.64 -29.71
CA ASN A 921 -56.11 12.76 -28.28
C ASN A 921 -54.84 12.39 -27.58
N PHE A 922 -54.07 13.39 -27.23
CA PHE A 922 -52.78 13.23 -26.55
C PHE A 922 -52.91 13.64 -25.09
N LYS A 923 -52.17 12.90 -24.21
CA LYS A 923 -52.04 13.23 -22.80
C LYS A 923 -50.55 13.35 -22.49
N ALA A 924 -50.20 14.43 -21.82
CA ALA A 924 -48.86 14.69 -21.33
C ALA A 924 -48.56 13.94 -20.04
N GLN A 925 -47.31 13.80 -19.68
CA GLN A 925 -46.86 13.23 -18.40
C GLN A 925 -47.36 14.05 -17.20
N ASN A 926 -47.48 15.38 -17.33
CA ASN A 926 -48.07 16.27 -16.31
C ASN A 926 -49.60 16.26 -16.27
N GLY A 927 -50.25 15.35 -16.98
CA GLY A 927 -51.71 15.19 -17.01
C GLY A 927 -52.47 16.09 -18.00
N LYS A 928 -51.84 17.12 -18.59
CA LYS A 928 -52.48 17.99 -19.60
C LYS A 928 -52.93 17.19 -20.83
N GLN A 929 -54.03 17.57 -21.41
CA GLN A 929 -54.59 16.89 -22.58
C GLN A 929 -54.74 17.86 -23.75
N LEU A 930 -54.52 17.35 -24.96
CA LEU A 930 -54.79 18.04 -26.21
C LEU A 930 -55.65 17.16 -27.12
N LYS A 931 -56.89 17.60 -27.37
CA LYS A 931 -57.83 16.93 -28.25
C LYS A 931 -58.10 17.79 -29.48
N LYS A 932 -57.93 17.20 -30.69
CA LYS A 932 -58.35 17.86 -31.97
C LYS A 932 -59.30 16.96 -32.72
N LYS A 933 -60.56 17.42 -32.95
CA LYS A 933 -61.58 16.65 -33.60
C LYS A 933 -61.50 16.68 -35.14
N ARG A 934 -60.74 17.62 -35.74
CA ARG A 934 -60.67 17.81 -37.20
C ARG A 934 -59.19 18.03 -37.58
N LEU A 935 -58.37 16.93 -37.61
CA LEU A 935 -57.01 16.95 -38.11
C LEU A 935 -57.03 16.58 -39.60
N PRO A 936 -56.66 17.45 -40.52
CA PRO A 936 -56.70 17.12 -41.95
C PRO A 936 -55.83 15.91 -42.30
N LEU A 937 -56.38 14.89 -42.94
CA LEU A 937 -55.61 13.84 -43.56
C LEU A 937 -55.26 14.28 -44.98
N ARG A 938 -54.03 14.76 -45.16
CA ARG A 938 -53.58 15.30 -46.44
C ARG A 938 -53.34 14.21 -47.46
N VAL A 939 -53.89 14.36 -48.70
CA VAL A 939 -53.65 13.43 -49.81
C VAL A 939 -53.08 14.26 -50.98
N PRO A 940 -51.76 14.40 -51.11
CA PRO A 940 -51.13 15.24 -52.13
C PRO A 940 -51.54 14.91 -53.53
N ALA A 941 -51.85 13.65 -53.83
CA ALA A 941 -52.32 13.18 -55.14
C ALA A 941 -53.66 13.74 -55.59
N CYS A 942 -54.51 14.31 -54.67
CA CYS A 942 -55.74 14.91 -55.01
C CYS A 942 -55.62 16.37 -55.50
N HIS A 943 -54.49 16.99 -55.29
CA HIS A 943 -54.18 18.33 -55.73
C HIS A 943 -53.32 18.20 -57.00
N GLY A 944 -53.97 18.13 -58.18
CA GLY A 944 -53.29 18.09 -59.46
C GLY A 944 -52.39 19.31 -59.65
N LYS A 945 -51.33 19.16 -60.45
CA LYS A 945 -50.52 20.26 -60.93
C LYS A 945 -51.40 21.23 -61.73
N GLY A 946 -52.01 22.19 -61.00
CA GLY A 946 -52.88 23.21 -61.65
C GLY A 946 -52.84 24.47 -60.78
N GLY A 947 -52.06 25.47 -61.26
CA GLY A 947 -52.07 26.83 -60.67
C GLY A 947 -50.69 27.40 -60.53
N LYS A 948 -50.02 27.81 -61.62
CA LYS A 948 -49.16 28.96 -61.64
C LYS A 948 -49.98 30.15 -61.13
N GLY A 949 -49.96 30.36 -59.83
CA GLY A 949 -50.59 31.58 -59.28
C GLY A 949 -49.75 32.76 -59.65
N LYS A 950 -50.34 33.72 -60.28
CA LYS A 950 -49.79 35.09 -60.52
C LYS A 950 -49.24 35.67 -59.20
N ARG A 951 -48.09 36.22 -59.28
CA ARG A 951 -47.62 37.22 -58.32
C ARG A 951 -48.56 38.44 -58.43
N GLY A 952 -49.07 38.90 -57.39
CA GLY A 952 -49.61 40.14 -57.03
C GLY A 952 -49.37 40.41 -55.58
#